data_afcf83fd96c9eb2c66cae91b3135ecf9
#
_entry.id   afcf83fd96c9eb2c66cae91b3135ecf9
#
_cell.length_a   1.000
_cell.length_b   1.000
_cell.length_c   1.000
_cell.angle_alpha   90.00
_cell.angle_beta   90.00
_cell.angle_gamma   90.00
#
_symmetry.space_group_name_H-M   'P 1'
#
loop_
_entity.id
_entity.type
_entity.pdbx_description
1 polymer ?
#
loop_
_entity_poly.entity_id
_entity_poly.type
_entity_poly.pdbx_seq_one_letter_code
_entity_poly.pdbx_strand_id
1 'polypeptide(L)'
;MVLKSLFRRKTRTFLTMVGVAIGVVAIVALGALSGGLADAYGALSNGSQADLLVAQADAVDIVFSAVDQEMGAKIAGLSGVEQVTGMVYTMAATEGMPYFIVFGYDTDGFAIEHFKIVEGEGLTKQTSRRGGKPLILGKTAADDLDKEVGDTIRLYDITYRVVGVYETGTPIEDGSAVVTIEDAQALSKRPRQVNAFLVKLRARDDAERVRQRIEQRFDDLTATLSSDFADDQQTLAYIDGFTWAVSFLAVLIGGIGVMNTLLMSIFERTREFGTLRAIGWRPVRILRLVLYEALALCGLGGVLGAGLGVAVVWAMKQLPLASSLLTGSFPVELFAQGIGVALALGLVGGVYPAWRASRLPPAEAMRAESSAGARSSQLKVGWAALRNLLRQPMRTLLTLVGIGIAIMAMVAMGGLADGLVSAMTDMMIASGFHLAAMEANASIDLSTIDERTVRRIADVPGVQAAEGFLTGYATLGDAPFFVVFGYHPRGQLIRDFRIVEGEPLTANRQIILGRVAAENLKKRVGQTIRLFDSSFRIVGIYETGVPFEDGGGVISLRDAQKLFGQPHKVSFMGIRLEDPLRDKDVQFMGIQMKDPVEAEHVIREIEARFPEVQVSRASEFSEDVVDLQMMEDSTWAIAFLALLVGGAGMMNTMVMSVFERTREIGVLRALGWRRRRILLMVLRESLALSLLGGVVGLVIGIGMIGGLNTLPFMKGFVKASFSAGLFGQALVTALVLGAVGGIYPAWRASRLRPVEALRYE
;
A
#
# COMPACT_ATOMS: atom_id res chain seq x y z
N MET A 1 -34.77 1.11 -27.17
CA MET A 1 -35.22 0.08 -26.21
C MET A 1 -34.32 0.01 -24.98
N VAL A 2 -33.03 -0.15 -25.12
CA VAL A 2 -32.05 -0.30 -24.00
C VAL A 2 -32.13 0.84 -22.97
N LEU A 3 -32.00 2.10 -23.39
CA LEU A 3 -32.07 3.26 -22.49
C LEU A 3 -33.42 3.35 -21.72
N LYS A 4 -34.53 3.03 -22.39
CA LYS A 4 -35.86 3.09 -21.75
C LYS A 4 -36.07 1.99 -20.69
N SER A 5 -35.39 0.81 -20.84
CA SER A 5 -35.41 -0.27 -19.86
C SER A 5 -34.59 0.07 -18.61
N LEU A 6 -33.46 0.80 -18.79
CA LEU A 6 -32.57 1.23 -17.70
C LEU A 6 -33.28 2.21 -16.75
N PHE A 7 -34.01 3.20 -17.29
CA PHE A 7 -34.71 4.21 -16.49
C PHE A 7 -35.98 3.70 -15.82
N ARG A 8 -36.51 2.57 -16.21
CA ARG A 8 -37.72 1.96 -15.63
C ARG A 8 -37.49 1.36 -14.22
N ARG A 9 -36.20 1.02 -13.88
CA ARG A 9 -35.79 0.39 -12.61
C ARG A 9 -34.64 1.15 -11.95
N LYS A 10 -34.90 2.43 -11.64
CA LYS A 10 -33.89 3.42 -11.19
C LYS A 10 -32.96 2.93 -10.10
N THR A 11 -33.49 2.31 -9.03
CA THR A 11 -32.68 1.87 -7.86
C THR A 11 -31.66 0.80 -8.23
N ARG A 12 -32.06 -0.18 -9.03
CA ARG A 12 -31.17 -1.29 -9.42
C ARG A 12 -30.09 -0.82 -10.39
N THR A 13 -30.51 -0.08 -11.41
CA THR A 13 -29.58 0.52 -12.38
C THR A 13 -28.54 1.36 -11.66
N PHE A 14 -28.98 2.22 -10.72
CA PHE A 14 -28.09 3.03 -9.90
C PHE A 14 -27.10 2.19 -9.09
N LEU A 15 -27.56 1.18 -8.34
CA LEU A 15 -26.68 0.31 -7.54
C LEU A 15 -25.66 -0.45 -8.38
N THR A 16 -26.04 -0.90 -9.57
CA THR A 16 -25.10 -1.56 -10.49
C THR A 16 -24.08 -0.60 -11.05
N MET A 17 -24.52 0.60 -11.45
CA MET A 17 -23.63 1.66 -11.92
C MET A 17 -22.64 2.08 -10.83
N VAL A 18 -23.09 2.23 -9.58
CA VAL A 18 -22.23 2.52 -8.43
C VAL A 18 -21.19 1.41 -8.22
N GLY A 19 -21.58 0.15 -8.28
CA GLY A 19 -20.64 -0.97 -8.14
C GLY A 19 -19.54 -0.97 -9.21
N VAL A 20 -19.89 -0.67 -10.46
CA VAL A 20 -18.91 -0.52 -11.56
C VAL A 20 -18.08 0.75 -11.37
N ALA A 21 -18.74 1.86 -10.99
CA ALA A 21 -18.09 3.15 -10.80
C ALA A 21 -17.00 3.09 -9.72
N ILE A 22 -17.25 2.41 -8.59
CA ILE A 22 -16.25 2.26 -7.52
C ILE A 22 -15.00 1.53 -8.04
N GLY A 23 -15.17 0.47 -8.85
CA GLY A 23 -14.04 -0.23 -9.48
C GLY A 23 -13.22 0.69 -10.41
N VAL A 24 -13.91 1.52 -11.19
CA VAL A 24 -13.23 2.48 -12.08
C VAL A 24 -12.59 3.63 -11.31
N VAL A 25 -13.22 4.09 -10.20
CA VAL A 25 -12.61 5.06 -9.27
C VAL A 25 -11.27 4.53 -8.75
N ALA A 26 -11.22 3.26 -8.32
CA ALA A 26 -9.98 2.66 -7.84
C ALA A 26 -8.90 2.64 -8.94
N ILE A 27 -9.25 2.25 -10.17
CA ILE A 27 -8.32 2.25 -11.31
C ILE A 27 -7.80 3.67 -11.59
N VAL A 28 -8.69 4.67 -11.63
CA VAL A 28 -8.31 6.05 -11.94
C VAL A 28 -7.50 6.67 -10.80
N ALA A 29 -7.88 6.46 -9.54
CA ALA A 29 -7.17 7.03 -8.40
C ALA A 29 -5.79 6.41 -8.18
N LEU A 30 -5.70 5.08 -8.19
CA LEU A 30 -4.42 4.38 -8.04
C LEU A 30 -3.52 4.54 -9.28
N GLY A 31 -4.11 4.54 -10.48
CA GLY A 31 -3.36 4.78 -11.71
C GLY A 31 -2.83 6.22 -11.80
N ALA A 32 -3.57 7.21 -11.28
CA ALA A 32 -3.08 8.59 -11.18
C ALA A 32 -1.95 8.72 -10.15
N LEU A 33 -1.99 7.96 -9.04
CA LEU A 33 -0.92 7.93 -8.05
C LEU A 33 0.34 7.27 -8.63
N SER A 34 0.19 6.07 -9.23
CA SER A 34 1.30 5.36 -9.88
C SER A 34 1.91 6.18 -11.02
N GLY A 35 1.08 6.74 -11.91
CA GLY A 35 1.54 7.61 -12.98
C GLY A 35 2.21 8.88 -12.47
N GLY A 36 1.67 9.49 -11.41
CA GLY A 36 2.27 10.66 -10.77
C GLY A 36 3.66 10.38 -10.22
N LEU A 37 3.85 9.21 -9.62
CA LEU A 37 5.17 8.80 -9.13
C LEU A 37 6.13 8.47 -10.28
N ALA A 38 5.67 7.82 -11.34
CA ALA A 38 6.47 7.58 -12.54
C ALA A 38 6.89 8.90 -13.22
N ASP A 39 5.98 9.85 -13.36
CA ASP A 39 6.27 11.21 -13.84
C ASP A 39 7.31 11.91 -12.96
N ALA A 40 7.24 11.69 -11.65
CA ALA A 40 8.16 12.22 -10.67
C ALA A 40 9.59 11.71 -10.88
N TYR A 41 9.76 10.39 -11.00
CA TYR A 41 11.06 9.79 -11.33
C TYR A 41 11.56 10.23 -12.72
N GLY A 42 10.66 10.32 -13.68
CA GLY A 42 10.98 10.83 -15.01
C GLY A 42 11.44 12.30 -15.02
N ALA A 43 10.87 13.12 -14.14
CA ALA A 43 11.27 14.53 -14.00
C ALA A 43 12.68 14.68 -13.45
N LEU A 44 13.09 13.84 -12.49
CA LEU A 44 14.45 13.84 -11.94
C LEU A 44 15.52 13.67 -13.03
N SER A 45 15.20 12.90 -14.05
CA SER A 45 16.13 12.65 -15.16
C SER A 45 15.96 13.61 -16.33
N ASN A 46 14.75 13.79 -16.83
CA ASN A 46 14.45 14.58 -18.03
C ASN A 46 14.52 16.10 -17.77
N GLY A 47 14.07 16.54 -16.59
CA GLY A 47 14.09 17.95 -16.19
C GLY A 47 15.50 18.50 -16.07
N SER A 48 16.43 17.73 -15.57
CA SER A 48 17.82 18.13 -15.36
C SER A 48 18.68 18.26 -16.63
N GLN A 49 18.13 18.03 -17.84
CA GLN A 49 18.86 17.99 -19.11
C GLN A 49 20.00 16.95 -19.14
N ALA A 50 19.98 15.97 -18.27
CA ALA A 50 20.92 14.86 -18.29
C ALA A 50 20.53 13.85 -19.39
N ASP A 51 21.52 13.26 -20.04
CA ASP A 51 21.33 12.19 -21.02
C ASP A 51 21.42 10.81 -20.34
N LEU A 52 22.25 10.70 -19.28
CA LEU A 52 22.39 9.51 -18.46
C LEU A 52 22.30 9.87 -16.98
N LEU A 53 21.76 8.93 -16.20
CA LEU A 53 21.80 8.94 -14.76
C LEU A 53 22.66 7.78 -14.30
N VAL A 54 23.65 8.04 -13.44
CA VAL A 54 24.59 7.04 -12.91
C VAL A 54 24.42 6.92 -11.41
N ALA A 55 24.07 5.72 -10.95
CA ALA A 55 23.82 5.43 -9.55
C ALA A 55 24.61 4.19 -9.12
N GLN A 56 24.55 3.82 -7.85
CA GLN A 56 25.18 2.62 -7.33
C GLN A 56 24.49 1.39 -7.92
N ALA A 57 25.29 0.44 -8.44
CA ALA A 57 24.79 -0.83 -8.89
C ALA A 57 24.16 -1.61 -7.72
N ASP A 58 23.11 -2.39 -8.01
CA ASP A 58 22.40 -3.20 -7.02
C ASP A 58 21.71 -2.40 -5.89
N ALA A 59 21.61 -1.06 -5.99
CA ALA A 59 20.74 -0.28 -5.12
C ALA A 59 19.26 -0.53 -5.50
N VAL A 60 18.43 -0.75 -4.49
CA VAL A 60 16.99 -1.03 -4.68
C VAL A 60 16.27 0.16 -5.31
N ASP A 61 16.69 1.37 -4.94
CA ASP A 61 16.13 2.63 -5.39
C ASP A 61 17.21 3.71 -5.32
N ILE A 62 17.03 4.81 -6.05
CA ILE A 62 17.93 5.96 -6.04
C ILE A 62 18.10 6.55 -4.63
N VAL A 63 17.06 6.50 -3.80
CA VAL A 63 17.09 6.98 -2.40
C VAL A 63 18.15 6.25 -1.58
N PHE A 64 18.33 4.96 -1.83
CA PHE A 64 19.28 4.10 -1.11
C PHE A 64 20.67 4.07 -1.74
N SER A 65 20.81 4.59 -2.96
CA SER A 65 22.10 4.69 -3.64
C SER A 65 23.05 5.64 -2.89
N ALA A 66 24.31 5.24 -2.79
CA ALA A 66 25.37 6.01 -2.11
C ALA A 66 26.69 5.89 -2.89
N VAL A 67 26.96 6.86 -3.74
CA VAL A 67 28.15 6.92 -4.58
C VAL A 67 29.11 8.00 -4.05
N ASP A 68 30.41 7.68 -3.96
CA ASP A 68 31.42 8.65 -3.55
C ASP A 68 31.47 9.84 -4.53
N GLN A 69 31.41 11.05 -4.01
CA GLN A 69 31.42 12.29 -4.81
C GLN A 69 32.64 12.41 -5.73
N GLU A 70 33.79 11.81 -5.36
CA GLU A 70 34.99 11.80 -6.20
C GLU A 70 34.83 11.02 -7.51
N MET A 71 33.86 10.11 -7.57
CA MET A 71 33.57 9.36 -8.80
C MET A 71 33.08 10.27 -9.93
N GLY A 72 32.43 11.39 -9.60
CA GLY A 72 32.01 12.38 -10.59
C GLY A 72 33.15 12.88 -11.47
N ALA A 73 34.31 13.17 -10.87
CA ALA A 73 35.50 13.59 -11.63
C ALA A 73 36.04 12.47 -12.54
N LYS A 74 35.96 11.20 -12.12
CA LYS A 74 36.38 10.06 -12.93
C LYS A 74 35.42 9.82 -14.12
N ILE A 75 34.13 9.99 -13.90
CA ILE A 75 33.09 9.89 -14.95
C ILE A 75 33.26 11.05 -15.94
N ALA A 76 33.49 12.27 -15.48
CA ALA A 76 33.73 13.44 -16.32
C ALA A 76 34.95 13.29 -17.24
N GLY A 77 35.95 12.49 -16.82
CA GLY A 77 37.12 12.17 -17.62
C GLY A 77 36.89 11.18 -18.77
N LEU A 78 35.69 10.60 -18.90
CA LEU A 78 35.39 9.65 -19.97
C LEU A 78 35.12 10.36 -21.30
N SER A 79 35.58 9.76 -22.40
CA SER A 79 35.30 10.30 -23.73
C SER A 79 33.80 10.23 -24.06
N GLY A 80 33.24 11.34 -24.55
CA GLY A 80 31.81 11.48 -24.83
C GLY A 80 31.03 12.22 -23.75
N VAL A 81 31.57 12.34 -22.54
CA VAL A 81 30.98 13.11 -21.45
C VAL A 81 31.27 14.59 -21.64
N GLU A 82 30.27 15.45 -21.50
CA GLU A 82 30.38 16.91 -21.53
C GLU A 82 30.48 17.48 -20.12
N GLN A 83 29.50 17.14 -19.25
CA GLN A 83 29.41 17.60 -17.87
C GLN A 83 28.86 16.51 -16.97
N VAL A 84 29.22 16.56 -15.69
CA VAL A 84 28.71 15.67 -14.64
C VAL A 84 28.34 16.51 -13.42
N THR A 85 27.15 16.30 -12.89
CA THR A 85 26.68 16.97 -11.66
C THR A 85 26.18 15.90 -10.68
N GLY A 86 26.65 15.99 -9.42
CA GLY A 86 26.11 15.14 -8.35
C GLY A 86 24.72 15.59 -7.92
N MET A 87 23.87 14.63 -7.58
CA MET A 87 22.54 14.84 -7.02
C MET A 87 22.41 14.09 -5.69
N VAL A 88 21.97 14.80 -4.67
CA VAL A 88 21.54 14.21 -3.41
C VAL A 88 20.02 14.28 -3.34
N TYR A 89 19.39 13.15 -3.12
CA TYR A 89 17.96 13.02 -2.85
C TYR A 89 17.80 12.56 -1.40
N THR A 90 17.07 13.32 -0.61
CA THR A 90 16.79 12.96 0.78
C THR A 90 15.39 13.39 1.18
N MET A 91 14.90 12.82 2.27
CA MET A 91 13.66 13.25 2.90
C MET A 91 13.99 13.81 4.27
N ALA A 92 13.25 14.83 4.68
CA ALA A 92 13.39 15.44 5.99
C ALA A 92 12.00 15.70 6.58
N ALA A 93 11.87 15.53 7.89
CA ALA A 93 10.65 15.94 8.57
C ALA A 93 10.61 17.46 8.73
N THR A 94 9.45 18.05 8.45
CA THR A 94 9.14 19.46 8.72
C THR A 94 7.75 19.58 9.31
N GLU A 95 7.35 20.78 9.74
CA GLU A 95 6.02 21.03 10.34
C GLU A 95 4.89 20.59 9.40
N GLY A 96 4.12 19.58 9.80
CA GLY A 96 2.99 19.06 9.02
C GLY A 96 3.35 18.08 7.90
N MET A 97 4.63 17.87 7.60
CA MET A 97 5.10 16.97 6.53
C MET A 97 6.25 16.08 7.01
N PRO A 98 5.96 14.81 7.40
CA PRO A 98 7.00 13.88 7.87
C PRO A 98 7.94 13.40 6.75
N TYR A 99 7.52 13.46 5.49
CA TYR A 99 8.27 13.01 4.31
C TYR A 99 8.48 14.15 3.32
N PHE A 100 9.07 15.25 3.76
CA PHE A 100 9.36 16.37 2.89
C PHE A 100 10.63 16.12 2.06
N ILE A 101 10.48 16.14 0.75
CA ILE A 101 11.57 15.83 -0.19
C ILE A 101 12.52 17.04 -0.28
N VAL A 102 13.81 16.75 -0.21
CA VAL A 102 14.88 17.76 -0.34
C VAL A 102 15.91 17.28 -1.35
N PHE A 103 16.14 18.10 -2.37
CA PHE A 103 17.19 17.88 -3.35
C PHE A 103 18.43 18.70 -3.01
N GLY A 104 19.58 18.11 -3.22
CA GLY A 104 20.89 18.78 -3.11
C GLY A 104 21.60 18.80 -4.44
N TYR A 105 21.95 20.00 -4.91
CA TYR A 105 22.70 20.20 -6.15
C TYR A 105 23.90 21.08 -5.93
N ASP A 106 24.91 20.92 -6.79
CA ASP A 106 26.02 21.87 -6.89
C ASP A 106 25.49 23.18 -7.47
N THR A 107 25.82 24.30 -6.81
CA THR A 107 25.39 25.66 -7.23
C THR A 107 25.92 26.08 -8.60
N ASP A 108 26.98 25.43 -9.07
CA ASP A 108 27.60 25.70 -10.39
C ASP A 108 27.25 24.57 -11.40
N GLY A 109 26.44 23.57 -10.99
CA GLY A 109 26.08 22.45 -11.83
C GLY A 109 25.00 22.82 -12.86
N PHE A 110 24.98 22.15 -14.01
CA PHE A 110 23.97 22.40 -15.06
C PHE A 110 22.54 22.05 -14.60
N ALA A 111 22.40 21.11 -13.66
CA ALA A 111 21.09 20.66 -13.20
C ALA A 111 20.32 21.72 -12.39
N ILE A 112 21.01 22.64 -11.69
CA ILE A 112 20.34 23.67 -10.90
C ILE A 112 19.65 24.74 -11.80
N GLU A 113 20.08 24.90 -13.04
CA GLU A 113 19.48 25.81 -14.01
C GLU A 113 18.05 25.41 -14.41
N HIS A 114 17.67 24.18 -14.17
CA HIS A 114 16.33 23.68 -14.40
C HIS A 114 15.27 24.36 -13.51
N PHE A 115 15.64 24.72 -12.28
CA PHE A 115 14.74 25.32 -11.30
C PHE A 115 14.54 26.82 -11.60
N LYS A 116 13.43 27.12 -12.29
CA LYS A 116 13.09 28.51 -12.66
C LYS A 116 12.56 29.27 -11.45
N ILE A 117 13.33 30.26 -11.00
CA ILE A 117 12.93 31.11 -9.87
C ILE A 117 11.76 32.01 -10.28
N VAL A 118 10.67 31.93 -9.54
CA VAL A 118 9.45 32.77 -9.71
C VAL A 118 9.48 33.94 -8.77
N GLU A 119 10.03 33.75 -7.54
CA GLU A 119 10.15 34.78 -6.52
C GLU A 119 11.50 34.68 -5.80
N GLY A 120 12.09 35.81 -5.44
CA GLY A 120 13.35 35.84 -4.70
C GLY A 120 14.61 35.62 -5.54
N GLU A 121 15.57 34.91 -4.97
CA GLU A 121 16.89 34.67 -5.58
C GLU A 121 17.14 33.13 -5.65
N GLY A 122 17.90 32.68 -6.67
CA GLY A 122 18.34 31.30 -6.80
C GLY A 122 19.46 30.93 -5.82
N LEU A 123 19.73 29.63 -5.69
CA LEU A 123 20.91 29.16 -4.96
C LEU A 123 22.16 29.43 -5.76
N THR A 124 22.97 30.35 -5.22
CA THR A 124 24.26 30.72 -5.79
C THR A 124 25.34 30.73 -4.69
N LYS A 125 26.62 30.75 -5.08
CA LYS A 125 27.72 30.94 -4.11
C LYS A 125 27.59 32.22 -3.30
N GLN A 126 26.91 33.25 -3.81
CA GLN A 126 26.70 34.51 -3.11
C GLN A 126 25.58 34.41 -2.07
N THR A 127 24.46 33.74 -2.38
CA THR A 127 23.38 33.51 -1.43
C THR A 127 23.84 32.64 -0.27
N SER A 128 24.70 31.64 -0.53
CA SER A 128 25.31 30.80 0.51
C SER A 128 26.26 31.56 1.45
N ARG A 129 26.89 32.67 0.99
CA ARG A 129 27.80 33.46 1.81
C ARG A 129 27.13 34.55 2.66
N ARG A 130 25.87 34.90 2.41
CA ARG A 130 25.14 35.99 3.10
C ARG A 130 24.68 35.67 4.53
N GLY A 131 25.07 34.52 5.07
CA GLY A 131 24.72 34.06 6.43
C GLY A 131 23.40 33.28 6.48
N GLY A 132 23.42 32.22 7.26
CA GLY A 132 22.33 31.22 7.31
C GLY A 132 22.47 30.17 6.20
N LYS A 133 21.66 29.10 6.31
CA LYS A 133 21.60 28.05 5.30
C LYS A 133 20.50 28.40 4.29
N PRO A 134 20.85 28.70 3.03
CA PRO A 134 19.87 29.06 2.03
C PRO A 134 19.13 27.83 1.50
N LEU A 135 17.86 28.01 1.20
CA LEU A 135 16.99 27.00 0.61
C LEU A 135 16.07 27.70 -0.39
N ILE A 136 15.83 27.09 -1.55
CA ILE A 136 14.74 27.47 -2.43
C ILE A 136 13.60 26.47 -2.30
N LEU A 137 12.38 26.98 -2.25
CA LEU A 137 11.17 26.17 -2.10
C LEU A 137 10.44 26.03 -3.43
N GLY A 138 9.93 24.84 -3.72
CA GLY A 138 9.01 24.70 -4.82
C GLY A 138 7.69 25.40 -4.51
N LYS A 139 6.99 25.88 -5.50
CA LYS A 139 5.78 26.68 -5.36
C LYS A 139 4.67 25.95 -4.56
N THR A 140 4.44 24.68 -4.86
CA THR A 140 3.46 23.87 -4.11
C THR A 140 3.89 23.72 -2.65
N ALA A 141 5.17 23.49 -2.39
CA ALA A 141 5.69 23.38 -1.02
C ALA A 141 5.57 24.71 -0.26
N ALA A 142 5.80 25.84 -0.93
CA ALA A 142 5.66 27.17 -0.34
C ALA A 142 4.19 27.44 0.05
N ASP A 143 3.24 27.11 -0.83
CA ASP A 143 1.80 27.24 -0.59
C ASP A 143 1.33 26.29 0.53
N ASP A 144 1.75 25.02 0.54
CA ASP A 144 1.33 24.01 1.52
C ASP A 144 1.89 24.27 2.93
N LEU A 145 3.09 24.85 3.02
CA LEU A 145 3.76 25.19 4.28
C LEU A 145 3.49 26.63 4.75
N ASP A 146 2.75 27.42 3.96
CA ASP A 146 2.50 28.86 4.21
C ASP A 146 3.80 29.62 4.46
N LYS A 147 4.79 29.49 3.53
CA LYS A 147 6.12 30.09 3.60
C LYS A 147 6.40 30.98 2.40
N GLU A 148 6.92 32.18 2.68
CA GLU A 148 7.34 33.16 1.69
C GLU A 148 8.85 33.36 1.68
N VAL A 149 9.37 34.08 0.65
CA VAL A 149 10.79 34.46 0.58
C VAL A 149 11.16 35.32 1.78
N GLY A 150 12.19 34.88 2.51
CA GLY A 150 12.66 35.51 3.76
C GLY A 150 12.31 34.73 5.02
N ASP A 151 11.34 33.85 4.96
CA ASP A 151 10.95 33.01 6.08
C ASP A 151 11.98 31.92 6.39
N THR A 152 11.77 31.24 7.50
CA THR A 152 12.60 30.10 7.90
C THR A 152 11.78 28.83 7.91
N ILE A 153 12.40 27.73 7.50
CA ILE A 153 11.88 26.37 7.59
C ILE A 153 12.83 25.51 8.39
N ARG A 154 12.32 24.70 9.26
CA ARG A 154 13.09 23.72 10.03
C ARG A 154 12.99 22.35 9.39
N LEU A 155 14.13 21.81 8.96
CA LEU A 155 14.26 20.45 8.43
C LEU A 155 15.06 19.63 9.44
N TYR A 156 14.43 18.66 10.10
CA TYR A 156 14.97 18.05 11.31
C TYR A 156 15.40 19.11 12.33
N ASP A 157 16.67 19.12 12.71
CA ASP A 157 17.25 20.07 13.67
C ASP A 157 17.92 21.29 13.03
N ILE A 158 17.85 21.42 11.71
CA ILE A 158 18.53 22.45 10.94
C ILE A 158 17.53 23.49 10.46
N THR A 159 17.79 24.76 10.77
CA THR A 159 16.97 25.88 10.27
C THR A 159 17.55 26.42 8.99
N TYR A 160 16.73 26.46 7.94
CA TYR A 160 17.03 27.03 6.63
C TYR A 160 16.25 28.32 6.43
N ARG A 161 16.80 29.22 5.62
CA ARG A 161 16.13 30.44 5.19
C ARG A 161 15.68 30.27 3.74
N VAL A 162 14.42 30.51 3.46
CA VAL A 162 13.84 30.55 2.11
C VAL A 162 14.39 31.79 1.39
N VAL A 163 15.21 31.56 0.36
CA VAL A 163 15.80 32.66 -0.43
C VAL A 163 15.09 32.87 -1.75
N GLY A 164 14.34 31.90 -2.21
CA GLY A 164 13.51 31.99 -3.41
C GLY A 164 12.49 30.87 -3.52
N VAL A 165 11.52 31.08 -4.38
CA VAL A 165 10.50 30.11 -4.76
C VAL A 165 10.69 29.78 -6.24
N TYR A 166 10.65 28.50 -6.58
CA TYR A 166 10.78 28.02 -7.96
C TYR A 166 9.56 27.27 -8.45
N GLU A 167 9.39 27.16 -9.75
CA GLU A 167 8.35 26.40 -10.43
C GLU A 167 8.96 25.64 -11.62
N THR A 168 8.81 24.30 -11.61
CA THR A 168 9.27 23.42 -12.71
C THR A 168 8.09 22.87 -13.52
N GLY A 169 6.90 22.88 -12.94
CA GLY A 169 5.69 22.27 -13.49
C GLY A 169 5.57 20.78 -13.21
N THR A 170 6.48 20.20 -12.40
CA THR A 170 6.41 18.83 -11.93
C THR A 170 6.08 18.81 -10.44
N PRO A 171 5.02 18.13 -9.99
CA PRO A 171 4.54 18.21 -8.61
C PRO A 171 5.56 17.80 -7.57
N ILE A 172 6.39 16.78 -7.85
CA ILE A 172 7.38 16.33 -6.88
C ILE A 172 8.47 17.37 -6.66
N GLU A 173 8.91 18.06 -7.71
CA GLU A 173 9.87 19.12 -7.58
C GLU A 173 9.20 20.36 -6.98
N ASP A 174 8.03 20.76 -7.49
CA ASP A 174 7.28 21.91 -6.96
C ASP A 174 6.79 21.70 -5.52
N GLY A 175 6.65 20.43 -5.07
CA GLY A 175 6.34 20.04 -3.69
C GLY A 175 7.56 19.80 -2.79
N SER A 176 8.77 20.16 -3.25
CA SER A 176 10.04 19.90 -2.56
C SER A 176 10.85 21.16 -2.25
N ALA A 177 12.01 20.97 -1.67
CA ALA A 177 13.00 22.02 -1.51
C ALA A 177 14.31 21.65 -2.21
N VAL A 178 15.08 22.68 -2.60
CA VAL A 178 16.44 22.51 -3.09
C VAL A 178 17.41 23.26 -2.18
N VAL A 179 18.46 22.57 -1.78
CA VAL A 179 19.55 23.10 -0.97
C VAL A 179 20.90 22.86 -1.68
N THR A 180 21.99 23.35 -1.11
CA THR A 180 23.32 23.03 -1.62
C THR A 180 23.62 21.55 -1.41
N ILE A 181 24.49 20.96 -2.24
CA ILE A 181 24.86 19.55 -2.13
C ILE A 181 25.44 19.23 -0.74
N GLU A 182 26.23 20.12 -0.16
CA GLU A 182 26.82 19.98 1.17
C GLU A 182 25.74 19.97 2.27
N ASP A 183 24.74 20.85 2.14
CA ASP A 183 23.64 20.89 3.08
C ASP A 183 22.73 19.65 2.98
N ALA A 184 22.49 19.16 1.77
CA ALA A 184 21.74 17.90 1.57
C ALA A 184 22.53 16.69 2.09
N GLN A 185 23.85 16.65 1.89
CA GLN A 185 24.73 15.63 2.50
C GLN A 185 24.70 15.69 4.03
N ALA A 186 24.59 16.89 4.60
CA ALA A 186 24.46 17.06 6.05
C ALA A 186 23.09 16.58 6.55
N LEU A 187 21.99 16.87 5.82
CA LEU A 187 20.64 16.40 6.12
C LEU A 187 20.55 14.88 6.03
N SER A 188 21.05 14.28 4.95
CA SER A 188 21.08 12.82 4.78
C SER A 188 22.11 12.13 5.67
N LYS A 189 22.95 12.91 6.38
CA LYS A 189 24.06 12.44 7.23
C LYS A 189 25.07 11.54 6.47
N ARG A 190 25.18 11.73 5.15
CA ARG A 190 26.07 11.01 4.22
C ARG A 190 27.13 11.96 3.62
N PRO A 191 28.17 12.34 4.37
CA PRO A 191 29.15 13.30 3.88
C PRO A 191 29.92 12.74 2.69
N ARG A 192 30.12 13.60 1.68
CA ARG A 192 30.85 13.28 0.43
C ARG A 192 30.23 12.15 -0.40
N GLN A 193 28.96 11.91 -0.25
CA GLN A 193 28.22 10.95 -1.06
C GLN A 193 27.08 11.62 -1.81
N VAL A 194 26.77 11.09 -2.97
CA VAL A 194 25.62 11.47 -3.80
C VAL A 194 24.76 10.23 -4.08
N ASN A 195 23.48 10.42 -4.32
CA ASN A 195 22.61 9.33 -4.71
C ASN A 195 22.84 8.98 -6.18
N ALA A 196 23.06 9.98 -7.02
CA ALA A 196 23.37 9.77 -8.43
C ALA A 196 24.22 10.88 -9.00
N PHE A 197 24.83 10.59 -10.17
CA PHE A 197 25.39 11.58 -11.04
C PHE A 197 24.51 11.77 -12.26
N LEU A 198 24.17 13.00 -12.54
CA LEU A 198 23.53 13.45 -13.76
C LEU A 198 24.63 13.72 -14.79
N VAL A 199 24.59 13.02 -15.92
CA VAL A 199 25.64 13.09 -16.94
C VAL A 199 25.05 13.66 -18.23
N LYS A 200 25.65 14.76 -18.68
CA LYS A 200 25.37 15.37 -19.98
C LYS A 200 26.41 14.94 -20.98
N LEU A 201 25.97 14.52 -22.16
CA LEU A 201 26.82 14.03 -23.22
C LEU A 201 27.05 15.09 -24.30
N ARG A 202 28.20 14.99 -24.96
CA ARG A 202 28.51 15.86 -26.13
C ARG A 202 27.61 15.54 -27.31
N ALA A 203 27.21 14.29 -27.47
CA ALA A 203 26.27 13.84 -28.49
C ALA A 203 25.36 12.77 -27.89
N ARG A 204 24.03 12.98 -27.96
CA ARG A 204 23.03 12.04 -27.41
C ARG A 204 23.10 10.66 -28.04
N ASP A 205 23.46 10.57 -29.33
CA ASP A 205 23.60 9.30 -30.05
C ASP A 205 24.70 8.39 -29.48
N ASP A 206 25.57 8.92 -28.64
CA ASP A 206 26.64 8.17 -27.97
C ASP A 206 26.21 7.61 -26.61
N ALA A 207 24.99 7.86 -26.16
CA ALA A 207 24.52 7.52 -24.81
C ALA A 207 24.74 6.05 -24.47
N GLU A 208 24.34 5.13 -25.34
CA GLU A 208 24.49 3.70 -25.12
C GLU A 208 25.97 3.28 -25.05
N ARG A 209 26.84 3.89 -25.87
CA ARG A 209 28.29 3.62 -25.81
C ARG A 209 28.94 4.14 -24.55
N VAL A 210 28.52 5.31 -24.05
CA VAL A 210 29.02 5.88 -22.81
C VAL A 210 28.49 5.08 -21.62
N ARG A 211 27.22 4.67 -21.62
CA ARG A 211 26.62 3.79 -20.63
C ARG A 211 27.45 2.52 -20.45
N GLN A 212 27.67 1.76 -21.51
CA GLN A 212 28.46 0.52 -21.48
C GLN A 212 29.89 0.77 -21.00
N ARG A 213 30.49 1.91 -21.35
CA ARG A 213 31.84 2.27 -20.90
C ARG A 213 31.90 2.56 -19.41
N ILE A 214 30.86 3.18 -18.84
CA ILE A 214 30.75 3.43 -17.40
C ILE A 214 30.65 2.09 -16.67
N GLU A 215 29.73 1.23 -17.08
CA GLU A 215 29.49 -0.08 -16.46
C GLU A 215 30.68 -1.04 -16.57
N GLN A 216 31.43 -1.01 -17.68
CA GLN A 216 32.63 -1.83 -17.85
C GLN A 216 33.83 -1.32 -17.05
N ARG A 217 33.85 -0.03 -16.72
CA ARG A 217 35.00 0.57 -16.01
C ARG A 217 34.79 0.65 -14.51
N PHE A 218 33.55 0.72 -14.08
CA PHE A 218 33.16 0.87 -12.69
C PHE A 218 32.07 -0.19 -12.38
N ASP A 219 32.53 -1.32 -11.83
CA ASP A 219 31.67 -2.49 -11.54
C ASP A 219 30.61 -2.21 -10.46
N ASP A 220 30.79 -1.12 -9.69
CA ASP A 220 29.92 -0.65 -8.60
C ASP A 220 28.90 0.39 -9.04
N LEU A 221 28.92 0.79 -10.33
CA LEU A 221 28.01 1.77 -10.89
C LEU A 221 27.14 1.17 -11.99
N THR A 222 25.88 1.59 -12.04
CA THR A 222 24.98 1.36 -13.15
C THR A 222 24.63 2.68 -13.80
N ALA A 223 24.50 2.70 -15.12
CA ALA A 223 24.14 3.88 -15.88
C ALA A 223 22.86 3.63 -16.65
N THR A 224 21.84 4.46 -16.46
CA THR A 224 20.55 4.34 -17.10
C THR A 224 20.31 5.56 -18.00
N LEU A 225 19.71 5.36 -19.17
CA LEU A 225 19.25 6.46 -20.01
C LEU A 225 18.20 7.27 -19.26
N SER A 226 18.27 8.59 -19.37
CA SER A 226 17.29 9.46 -18.71
C SER A 226 15.85 9.16 -19.13
N SER A 227 15.63 8.72 -20.37
CA SER A 227 14.31 8.29 -20.86
C SER A 227 13.78 7.03 -20.19
N ASP A 228 14.65 6.14 -19.77
CA ASP A 228 14.30 4.79 -19.29
C ASP A 228 14.38 4.70 -17.76
N PHE A 229 14.85 5.76 -17.10
CA PHE A 229 15.14 5.78 -15.67
C PHE A 229 13.93 5.43 -14.80
N ALA A 230 12.75 5.95 -15.14
CA ALA A 230 11.53 5.64 -14.39
C ALA A 230 11.16 4.14 -14.54
N ASP A 231 11.27 3.59 -15.75
CA ASP A 231 10.93 2.19 -16.02
C ASP A 231 11.89 1.20 -15.33
N ASP A 232 13.14 1.60 -15.10
CA ASP A 232 14.15 0.77 -14.45
C ASP A 232 14.03 0.77 -12.92
N GLN A 233 13.21 1.65 -12.32
CA GLN A 233 13.03 1.68 -10.85
C GLN A 233 12.18 0.51 -10.37
N GLN A 234 12.78 -0.37 -9.58
CA GLN A 234 12.07 -1.54 -9.01
C GLN A 234 10.89 -1.14 -8.15
N THR A 235 11.01 -0.04 -7.39
CA THR A 235 9.94 0.52 -6.56
C THR A 235 8.68 0.80 -7.36
N LEU A 236 8.81 1.38 -8.58
CA LEU A 236 7.66 1.64 -9.45
C LEU A 236 7.00 0.33 -9.93
N ALA A 237 7.79 -0.68 -10.27
CA ALA A 237 7.25 -1.98 -10.68
C ALA A 237 6.41 -2.64 -9.56
N TYR A 238 6.81 -2.48 -8.28
CA TYR A 238 6.02 -2.97 -7.14
C TYR A 238 4.72 -2.17 -6.94
N ILE A 239 4.77 -0.85 -7.05
CA ILE A 239 3.58 0.02 -6.94
C ILE A 239 2.61 -0.27 -8.07
N ASP A 240 3.09 -0.46 -9.29
CA ASP A 240 2.27 -0.88 -10.43
C ASP A 240 1.66 -2.26 -10.19
N GLY A 241 2.44 -3.22 -9.74
CA GLY A 241 1.95 -4.55 -9.38
C GLY A 241 0.84 -4.50 -8.32
N PHE A 242 1.01 -3.69 -7.30
CA PHE A 242 -0.01 -3.46 -6.26
C PHE A 242 -1.27 -2.79 -6.85
N THR A 243 -1.10 -1.76 -7.66
CA THR A 243 -2.20 -1.06 -8.34
C THR A 243 -3.00 -2.01 -9.23
N TRP A 244 -2.32 -2.89 -9.98
CA TRP A 244 -2.95 -3.93 -10.77
C TRP A 244 -3.69 -4.95 -9.92
N ALA A 245 -3.13 -5.40 -8.80
CA ALA A 245 -3.76 -6.36 -7.89
C ALA A 245 -5.05 -5.79 -7.28
N VAL A 246 -5.02 -4.56 -6.76
CA VAL A 246 -6.20 -3.87 -6.20
C VAL A 246 -7.26 -3.63 -7.29
N SER A 247 -6.84 -3.18 -8.47
CA SER A 247 -7.72 -2.96 -9.61
C SER A 247 -8.40 -4.27 -10.05
N PHE A 248 -7.65 -5.36 -10.11
CA PHE A 248 -8.18 -6.68 -10.43
C PHE A 248 -9.23 -7.16 -9.42
N LEU A 249 -8.98 -6.97 -8.11
CA LEU A 249 -9.96 -7.28 -7.07
C LEU A 249 -11.24 -6.44 -7.22
N ALA A 250 -11.10 -5.13 -7.46
CA ALA A 250 -12.23 -4.24 -7.69
C ALA A 250 -13.06 -4.65 -8.92
N VAL A 251 -12.37 -5.06 -9.99
CA VAL A 251 -12.95 -5.60 -11.22
C VAL A 251 -13.71 -6.90 -10.96
N LEU A 252 -13.15 -7.83 -10.21
CA LEU A 252 -13.83 -9.09 -9.86
C LEU A 252 -15.12 -8.83 -9.07
N ILE A 253 -15.04 -7.99 -8.04
CA ILE A 253 -16.22 -7.68 -7.21
C ILE A 253 -17.29 -6.95 -8.05
N GLY A 254 -16.89 -5.97 -8.85
CA GLY A 254 -17.78 -5.26 -9.77
C GLY A 254 -18.43 -6.18 -10.79
N GLY A 255 -17.68 -7.10 -11.40
CA GLY A 255 -18.15 -8.09 -12.36
C GLY A 255 -19.18 -9.05 -11.78
N ILE A 256 -18.95 -9.53 -10.56
CA ILE A 256 -19.91 -10.36 -9.81
C ILE A 256 -21.21 -9.57 -9.56
N GLY A 257 -21.10 -8.31 -9.18
CA GLY A 257 -22.24 -7.42 -8.99
C GLY A 257 -23.07 -7.21 -10.27
N VAL A 258 -22.40 -6.97 -11.40
CA VAL A 258 -23.03 -6.86 -12.72
C VAL A 258 -23.71 -8.17 -13.11
N MET A 259 -23.01 -9.29 -13.01
CA MET A 259 -23.55 -10.62 -13.33
C MET A 259 -24.79 -10.96 -12.48
N ASN A 260 -24.74 -10.70 -11.20
CA ASN A 260 -25.88 -10.91 -10.29
C ASN A 260 -27.09 -10.06 -10.71
N THR A 261 -26.85 -8.78 -11.05
CA THR A 261 -27.91 -7.87 -11.48
C THR A 261 -28.53 -8.28 -12.82
N LEU A 262 -27.71 -8.71 -13.79
CA LEU A 262 -28.19 -9.12 -15.10
C LEU A 262 -28.94 -10.45 -15.03
N LEU A 263 -28.44 -11.43 -14.29
CA LEU A 263 -29.18 -12.70 -14.07
C LEU A 263 -30.59 -12.42 -13.57
N MET A 264 -30.69 -11.49 -12.63
CA MET A 264 -31.98 -11.12 -12.07
C MET A 264 -32.88 -10.39 -13.09
N SER A 265 -32.30 -9.48 -13.89
CA SER A 265 -33.06 -8.83 -14.99
C SER A 265 -33.67 -9.84 -15.92
N ILE A 266 -33.00 -10.94 -16.20
CA ILE A 266 -33.44 -11.98 -17.06
C ILE A 266 -34.58 -12.78 -16.42
N PHE A 267 -34.44 -13.15 -15.14
CA PHE A 267 -35.50 -13.87 -14.43
C PHE A 267 -36.81 -13.08 -14.42
N GLU A 268 -36.78 -11.79 -14.18
CA GLU A 268 -37.97 -10.93 -14.18
C GLU A 268 -38.58 -10.73 -15.55
N ARG A 269 -37.79 -10.83 -16.62
CA ARG A 269 -38.19 -10.66 -18.02
C ARG A 269 -38.32 -11.99 -18.79
N THR A 270 -38.34 -13.10 -18.06
CA THR A 270 -38.41 -14.44 -18.69
C THR A 270 -39.60 -14.56 -19.62
N ARG A 271 -40.80 -14.06 -19.21
CA ARG A 271 -42.01 -14.06 -20.02
C ARG A 271 -41.87 -13.15 -21.26
N GLU A 272 -41.28 -11.96 -21.13
CA GLU A 272 -41.01 -11.07 -22.27
C GLU A 272 -40.11 -11.78 -23.29
N PHE A 273 -39.03 -12.43 -22.82
CA PHE A 273 -38.12 -13.18 -23.71
C PHE A 273 -38.79 -14.40 -24.31
N GLY A 274 -39.64 -15.10 -23.56
CA GLY A 274 -40.47 -16.21 -24.04
C GLY A 274 -41.42 -15.78 -25.17
N THR A 275 -42.10 -14.65 -24.99
CA THR A 275 -42.98 -14.07 -26.00
C THR A 275 -42.21 -13.65 -27.26
N LEU A 276 -41.05 -12.97 -27.12
CA LEU A 276 -40.21 -12.62 -28.24
C LEU A 276 -39.72 -13.84 -29.00
N ARG A 277 -39.36 -14.92 -28.31
CA ARG A 277 -38.99 -16.20 -28.90
C ARG A 277 -40.18 -16.86 -29.65
N ALA A 278 -41.37 -16.81 -29.07
CA ALA A 278 -42.57 -17.34 -29.66
C ALA A 278 -42.98 -16.61 -30.95
N ILE A 279 -42.69 -15.26 -31.04
CA ILE A 279 -42.90 -14.45 -32.23
C ILE A 279 -41.77 -14.61 -33.29
N GLY A 280 -40.78 -15.51 -33.04
CA GLY A 280 -39.76 -15.88 -34.00
C GLY A 280 -38.40 -15.17 -33.85
N TRP A 281 -38.12 -14.50 -32.71
CA TRP A 281 -36.79 -13.94 -32.48
C TRP A 281 -35.74 -15.06 -32.36
N ARG A 282 -34.62 -14.92 -33.09
CA ARG A 282 -33.50 -15.86 -33.02
C ARG A 282 -32.79 -15.71 -31.64
N PRO A 283 -32.23 -16.78 -31.04
CA PRO A 283 -31.50 -16.74 -29.80
C PRO A 283 -30.42 -15.65 -29.77
N VAL A 284 -29.68 -15.51 -30.83
CA VAL A 284 -28.59 -14.49 -30.96
C VAL A 284 -29.09 -13.05 -30.81
N ARG A 285 -30.36 -12.77 -31.21
CA ARG A 285 -30.94 -11.43 -31.09
C ARG A 285 -31.22 -11.09 -29.62
N ILE A 286 -31.69 -12.08 -28.81
CA ILE A 286 -31.87 -11.92 -27.37
C ILE A 286 -30.53 -11.78 -26.67
N LEU A 287 -29.54 -12.61 -27.06
CA LEU A 287 -28.19 -12.54 -26.51
C LEU A 287 -27.58 -11.13 -26.74
N ARG A 288 -27.64 -10.61 -27.95
CA ARG A 288 -27.15 -9.25 -28.29
C ARG A 288 -27.90 -8.17 -27.50
N LEU A 289 -29.21 -8.30 -27.31
CA LEU A 289 -30.01 -7.33 -26.56
C LEU A 289 -29.54 -7.22 -25.11
N VAL A 290 -29.32 -8.37 -24.45
CA VAL A 290 -28.86 -8.43 -23.06
C VAL A 290 -27.41 -7.92 -22.94
N LEU A 291 -26.55 -8.29 -23.90
CA LEU A 291 -25.16 -7.77 -23.92
C LEU A 291 -25.09 -6.25 -24.11
N TYR A 292 -25.92 -5.69 -25.00
CA TYR A 292 -25.97 -4.22 -25.17
C TYR A 292 -26.50 -3.52 -23.91
N GLU A 293 -27.43 -4.17 -23.16
CA GLU A 293 -27.89 -3.65 -21.86
C GLU A 293 -26.78 -3.68 -20.83
N ALA A 294 -25.97 -4.76 -20.79
CA ALA A 294 -24.80 -4.90 -19.93
C ALA A 294 -23.74 -3.84 -20.25
N LEU A 295 -23.37 -3.71 -21.53
CA LEU A 295 -22.36 -2.74 -21.99
C LEU A 295 -22.80 -1.31 -21.73
N ALA A 296 -24.07 -0.98 -21.93
CA ALA A 296 -24.59 0.35 -21.64
C ALA A 296 -24.54 0.69 -20.13
N LEU A 297 -24.91 -0.27 -19.27
CA LEU A 297 -24.82 -0.12 -17.81
C LEU A 297 -23.38 0.08 -17.35
N CYS A 298 -22.47 -0.76 -17.84
CA CYS A 298 -21.07 -0.71 -17.47
C CYS A 298 -20.36 0.52 -18.06
N GLY A 299 -20.70 0.90 -19.29
CA GLY A 299 -20.16 2.12 -19.90
C GLY A 299 -20.59 3.39 -19.16
N LEU A 300 -21.87 3.49 -18.77
CA LEU A 300 -22.33 4.60 -17.93
C LEU A 300 -21.70 4.57 -16.54
N GLY A 301 -21.55 3.39 -15.93
CA GLY A 301 -20.84 3.21 -14.66
C GLY A 301 -19.37 3.59 -14.78
N GLY A 302 -18.72 3.24 -15.90
CA GLY A 302 -17.34 3.60 -16.22
C GLY A 302 -17.13 5.12 -16.33
N VAL A 303 -18.01 5.81 -17.07
CA VAL A 303 -17.94 7.27 -17.20
C VAL A 303 -18.17 7.96 -15.84
N LEU A 304 -19.15 7.49 -15.06
CA LEU A 304 -19.38 8.01 -13.71
C LEU A 304 -18.19 7.75 -12.81
N GLY A 305 -17.61 6.54 -12.87
CA GLY A 305 -16.44 6.16 -12.08
C GLY A 305 -15.22 6.99 -12.45
N ALA A 306 -14.99 7.24 -13.74
CA ALA A 306 -13.93 8.10 -14.21
C ALA A 306 -14.06 9.53 -13.66
N GLY A 307 -15.26 10.12 -13.74
CA GLY A 307 -15.52 11.45 -13.17
C GLY A 307 -15.37 11.50 -11.64
N LEU A 308 -15.86 10.47 -10.92
CA LEU A 308 -15.69 10.37 -9.49
C LEU A 308 -14.22 10.11 -9.10
N GLY A 309 -13.47 9.34 -9.91
CA GLY A 309 -12.04 9.12 -9.72
C GLY A 309 -11.25 10.43 -9.75
N VAL A 310 -11.53 11.29 -10.74
CA VAL A 310 -10.96 12.64 -10.79
C VAL A 310 -11.30 13.44 -9.53
N ALA A 311 -12.56 13.39 -9.10
CA ALA A 311 -12.99 14.11 -7.89
C ALA A 311 -12.27 13.59 -6.62
N VAL A 312 -12.06 12.28 -6.51
CA VAL A 312 -11.30 11.67 -5.40
C VAL A 312 -9.85 12.12 -5.42
N VAL A 313 -9.17 12.07 -6.57
CA VAL A 313 -7.78 12.55 -6.71
C VAL A 313 -7.71 14.04 -6.39
N TRP A 314 -8.66 14.84 -6.85
CA TRP A 314 -8.72 16.27 -6.53
C TRP A 314 -8.89 16.50 -5.02
N ALA A 315 -9.73 15.72 -4.35
CA ALA A 315 -9.89 15.79 -2.89
C ALA A 315 -8.61 15.34 -2.15
N MET A 316 -7.93 14.29 -2.63
CA MET A 316 -6.65 13.85 -2.06
C MET A 316 -5.55 14.92 -2.20
N LYS A 317 -5.53 15.68 -3.29
CA LYS A 317 -4.60 16.80 -3.47
C LYS A 317 -4.74 17.92 -2.42
N GLN A 318 -5.84 17.96 -1.68
CA GLN A 318 -5.99 18.90 -0.56
C GLN A 318 -5.20 18.46 0.70
N LEU A 319 -4.67 17.24 0.70
CA LEU A 319 -3.84 16.73 1.78
C LEU A 319 -2.37 17.04 1.46
N PRO A 320 -1.61 17.67 2.37
CA PRO A 320 -0.23 18.13 2.10
C PRO A 320 0.69 17.02 1.60
N LEU A 321 0.60 15.80 2.14
CA LEU A 321 1.40 14.65 1.68
C LEU A 321 1.04 14.20 0.26
N ALA A 322 -0.23 14.28 -0.13
CA ALA A 322 -0.68 13.83 -1.44
C ALA A 322 -0.50 14.88 -2.54
N SER A 323 -0.45 16.17 -2.17
CA SER A 323 -0.25 17.29 -3.12
C SER A 323 1.08 17.17 -3.86
N SER A 324 2.14 16.76 -3.18
CA SER A 324 3.49 16.58 -3.74
C SER A 324 3.64 15.33 -4.62
N LEU A 325 2.81 14.30 -4.42
CA LEU A 325 2.88 13.03 -5.17
C LEU A 325 1.92 12.97 -6.36
N LEU A 326 0.83 13.76 -6.33
CA LEU A 326 -0.21 13.72 -7.34
C LEU A 326 -0.02 14.83 -8.38
N THR A 327 0.44 14.47 -9.57
CA THR A 327 0.61 15.41 -10.69
C THR A 327 -0.68 16.12 -11.08
N GLY A 328 -1.84 15.49 -10.82
CA GLY A 328 -3.13 15.97 -11.34
C GLY A 328 -3.22 15.91 -12.87
N SER A 329 -2.23 15.33 -13.52
CA SER A 329 -2.32 14.96 -14.92
C SER A 329 -3.15 13.68 -15.05
N PHE A 330 -4.15 13.73 -15.89
CA PHE A 330 -4.99 12.58 -16.18
C PHE A 330 -4.79 12.21 -17.64
N PRO A 331 -3.83 11.34 -17.97
CA PRO A 331 -3.61 10.92 -19.35
C PRO A 331 -4.87 10.23 -19.89
N VAL A 332 -5.15 10.44 -21.17
CA VAL A 332 -6.34 9.88 -21.83
C VAL A 332 -6.33 8.34 -21.74
N GLU A 333 -5.15 7.74 -21.71
CA GLU A 333 -4.91 6.30 -21.57
C GLU A 333 -5.53 5.75 -20.27
N LEU A 334 -5.45 6.49 -19.17
CA LEU A 334 -6.02 6.10 -17.87
C LEU A 334 -7.56 6.03 -17.93
N PHE A 335 -8.20 6.99 -18.59
CA PHE A 335 -9.64 6.95 -18.82
C PHE A 335 -10.04 5.84 -19.79
N ALA A 336 -9.27 5.66 -20.86
CA ALA A 336 -9.49 4.57 -21.82
C ALA A 336 -9.35 3.21 -21.15
N GLN A 337 -8.38 3.03 -20.26
CA GLN A 337 -8.18 1.83 -19.46
C GLN A 337 -9.38 1.60 -18.52
N GLY A 338 -9.77 2.59 -17.71
CA GLY A 338 -10.90 2.49 -16.78
C GLY A 338 -12.23 2.19 -17.48
N ILE A 339 -12.53 2.88 -18.58
CA ILE A 339 -13.74 2.63 -19.38
C ILE A 339 -13.64 1.30 -20.10
N GLY A 340 -12.47 0.95 -20.65
CA GLY A 340 -12.21 -0.34 -21.30
C GLY A 340 -12.45 -1.51 -20.36
N VAL A 341 -11.96 -1.42 -19.12
CA VAL A 341 -12.20 -2.40 -18.08
C VAL A 341 -13.68 -2.48 -17.71
N ALA A 342 -14.38 -1.34 -17.58
CA ALA A 342 -15.82 -1.34 -17.33
C ALA A 342 -16.61 -2.05 -18.47
N LEU A 343 -16.25 -1.82 -19.72
CA LEU A 343 -16.85 -2.49 -20.87
C LEU A 343 -16.51 -3.99 -20.89
N ALA A 344 -15.27 -4.36 -20.59
CA ALA A 344 -14.86 -5.76 -20.45
C ALA A 344 -15.66 -6.48 -19.35
N LEU A 345 -15.87 -5.81 -18.19
CA LEU A 345 -16.76 -6.29 -17.13
C LEU A 345 -18.18 -6.49 -17.61
N GLY A 346 -18.72 -5.55 -18.38
CA GLY A 346 -20.06 -5.68 -18.98
C GLY A 346 -20.15 -6.87 -19.93
N LEU A 347 -19.09 -7.13 -20.69
CA LEU A 347 -19.02 -8.29 -21.58
C LEU A 347 -18.94 -9.60 -20.77
N VAL A 348 -17.94 -9.74 -19.90
CA VAL A 348 -17.70 -10.98 -19.12
C VAL A 348 -18.88 -11.27 -18.17
N GLY A 349 -19.32 -10.28 -17.39
CA GLY A 349 -20.45 -10.41 -16.49
C GLY A 349 -21.79 -10.59 -17.20
N GLY A 350 -21.90 -10.12 -18.47
CA GLY A 350 -23.10 -10.21 -19.29
C GLY A 350 -23.23 -11.47 -20.14
N VAL A 351 -22.12 -12.14 -20.51
CA VAL A 351 -22.14 -13.30 -21.44
C VAL A 351 -22.96 -14.46 -20.86
N TYR A 352 -22.70 -14.89 -19.65
CA TYR A 352 -23.43 -16.01 -19.04
C TYR A 352 -24.93 -15.72 -18.88
N PRO A 353 -25.35 -14.58 -18.31
CA PRO A 353 -26.76 -14.19 -18.29
C PRO A 353 -27.40 -14.15 -19.69
N ALA A 354 -26.75 -13.52 -20.65
CA ALA A 354 -27.26 -13.39 -22.01
C ALA A 354 -27.42 -14.75 -22.72
N TRP A 355 -26.44 -15.63 -22.55
CA TRP A 355 -26.49 -16.99 -23.08
C TRP A 355 -27.65 -17.77 -22.46
N ARG A 356 -27.86 -17.70 -21.14
CA ARG A 356 -28.96 -18.32 -20.45
C ARG A 356 -30.32 -17.81 -20.92
N ALA A 357 -30.48 -16.48 -21.09
CA ALA A 357 -31.70 -15.88 -21.62
C ALA A 357 -32.01 -16.35 -23.04
N SER A 358 -30.97 -16.49 -23.88
CA SER A 358 -31.15 -16.92 -25.28
C SER A 358 -31.60 -18.36 -25.45
N ARG A 359 -31.33 -19.23 -24.46
CA ARG A 359 -31.67 -20.65 -24.50
C ARG A 359 -32.98 -21.01 -23.80
N LEU A 360 -33.72 -20.03 -23.24
CA LEU A 360 -35.01 -20.28 -22.59
C LEU A 360 -36.03 -20.85 -23.60
N PRO A 361 -36.64 -22.06 -23.34
CA PRO A 361 -37.71 -22.58 -24.17
C PRO A 361 -38.96 -21.69 -24.04
N PRO A 362 -39.64 -21.30 -25.15
CA PRO A 362 -40.83 -20.46 -25.10
C PRO A 362 -41.96 -21.03 -24.22
N ALA A 363 -42.18 -22.36 -24.28
CA ALA A 363 -43.20 -23.01 -23.52
C ALA A 363 -42.96 -23.01 -21.99
N GLU A 364 -41.71 -23.16 -21.57
CA GLU A 364 -41.32 -23.08 -20.15
C GLU A 364 -41.37 -21.63 -19.66
N ALA A 365 -40.94 -20.68 -20.48
CA ALA A 365 -40.97 -19.25 -20.17
C ALA A 365 -42.38 -18.72 -19.95
N MET A 366 -43.38 -19.26 -20.64
CA MET A 366 -44.80 -18.93 -20.47
C MET A 366 -45.46 -19.66 -19.30
N ARG A 367 -44.94 -20.85 -18.93
CA ARG A 367 -45.43 -21.66 -17.77
C ARG A 367 -44.76 -21.32 -16.44
N ALA A 368 -43.80 -20.41 -16.42
CA ALA A 368 -42.94 -20.13 -15.25
C ALA A 368 -43.71 -19.68 -13.99
N GLU A 369 -44.96 -19.22 -14.13
CA GLU A 369 -45.81 -18.86 -12.97
C GLU A 369 -46.36 -20.04 -12.18
N SER A 370 -46.53 -21.21 -12.81
CA SER A 370 -47.16 -22.40 -12.17
C SER A 370 -46.18 -23.32 -11.45
N SER A 371 -44.88 -23.20 -11.69
CA SER A 371 -43.86 -24.12 -11.14
C SER A 371 -43.02 -23.55 -10.01
N ALA A 372 -43.13 -22.27 -9.67
CA ALA A 372 -42.43 -21.67 -8.54
C ALA A 372 -42.89 -22.20 -7.16
N GLY A 373 -44.06 -22.86 -7.12
CA GLY A 373 -44.66 -23.43 -5.89
C GLY A 373 -44.31 -24.90 -5.57
N ALA A 374 -43.73 -25.64 -6.54
CA ALA A 374 -43.74 -27.12 -6.45
C ALA A 374 -42.39 -27.80 -6.15
N ARG A 375 -41.28 -27.08 -6.08
CA ARG A 375 -39.99 -27.66 -5.68
C ARG A 375 -39.57 -27.22 -4.28
N SER A 376 -40.39 -27.55 -3.27
CA SER A 376 -39.92 -27.57 -1.89
C SER A 376 -39.12 -28.86 -1.68
N SER A 377 -37.79 -28.80 -1.90
CA SER A 377 -36.92 -29.85 -1.40
C SER A 377 -37.01 -29.86 0.14
N GLN A 378 -37.43 -31.00 0.69
CA GLN A 378 -37.56 -31.24 2.13
C GLN A 378 -36.16 -31.32 2.80
N LEU A 379 -35.38 -30.26 2.76
CA LEU A 379 -34.20 -30.12 3.62
C LEU A 379 -34.68 -29.62 4.99
N LYS A 380 -34.77 -30.55 5.97
CA LYS A 380 -35.03 -30.25 7.37
C LYS A 380 -33.82 -29.53 8.01
N VAL A 381 -33.51 -28.28 7.60
CA VAL A 381 -32.53 -27.43 8.26
C VAL A 381 -33.28 -26.44 9.14
N GLY A 382 -33.04 -26.48 10.44
CA GLY A 382 -33.80 -25.80 11.49
C GLY A 382 -33.85 -24.29 11.47
N TRP A 383 -33.09 -23.58 10.59
CA TRP A 383 -33.06 -22.13 10.50
C TRP A 383 -33.71 -21.64 9.20
N ALA A 384 -34.81 -20.90 9.33
CA ALA A 384 -35.53 -20.33 8.19
C ALA A 384 -34.63 -19.48 7.26
N ALA A 385 -33.66 -18.76 7.83
CA ALA A 385 -32.71 -17.98 7.08
C ALA A 385 -31.82 -18.86 6.17
N LEU A 386 -31.26 -19.95 6.69
CA LEU A 386 -30.37 -20.85 5.93
C LEU A 386 -31.13 -21.58 4.80
N ARG A 387 -32.37 -22.01 5.08
CA ARG A 387 -33.24 -22.63 4.07
C ARG A 387 -33.60 -21.67 2.92
N ASN A 388 -33.75 -20.39 3.22
CA ASN A 388 -34.01 -19.36 2.21
C ASN A 388 -32.79 -19.10 1.31
N LEU A 389 -31.60 -19.12 1.88
CA LEU A 389 -30.34 -18.97 1.13
C LEU A 389 -30.12 -20.12 0.13
N LEU A 390 -30.51 -21.36 0.50
CA LEU A 390 -30.40 -22.54 -0.37
C LEU A 390 -31.45 -22.61 -1.49
N ARG A 391 -32.52 -21.80 -1.43
CA ARG A 391 -33.53 -21.75 -2.50
C ARG A 391 -33.02 -21.17 -3.82
N GLN A 392 -31.98 -20.29 -3.77
CA GLN A 392 -31.37 -19.69 -4.95
C GLN A 392 -29.83 -19.78 -4.88
N PRO A 393 -29.28 -21.01 -5.11
CA PRO A 393 -27.89 -21.30 -4.80
C PRO A 393 -26.92 -20.42 -5.58
N MET A 394 -27.20 -20.14 -6.86
CA MET A 394 -26.30 -19.33 -7.71
C MET A 394 -26.20 -17.88 -7.27
N ARG A 395 -27.28 -17.27 -6.84
CA ARG A 395 -27.29 -15.90 -6.32
C ARG A 395 -26.59 -15.80 -4.97
N THR A 396 -26.93 -16.75 -4.09
CA THR A 396 -26.27 -16.82 -2.76
C THR A 396 -24.79 -17.02 -2.92
N LEU A 397 -24.35 -17.92 -3.82
CA LEU A 397 -22.94 -18.13 -4.12
C LEU A 397 -22.26 -16.85 -4.63
N LEU A 398 -22.85 -16.17 -5.61
CA LEU A 398 -22.27 -14.92 -6.14
C LEU A 398 -22.15 -13.83 -5.06
N THR A 399 -23.14 -13.73 -4.17
CA THR A 399 -23.09 -12.76 -3.07
C THR A 399 -22.06 -13.16 -2.03
N LEU A 400 -21.97 -14.44 -1.67
CA LEU A 400 -20.94 -14.97 -0.76
C LEU A 400 -19.53 -14.74 -1.32
N VAL A 401 -19.34 -15.00 -2.63
CA VAL A 401 -18.05 -14.76 -3.28
C VAL A 401 -17.71 -13.26 -3.30
N GLY A 402 -18.67 -12.40 -3.63
CA GLY A 402 -18.43 -10.94 -3.62
C GLY A 402 -18.05 -10.39 -2.24
N ILE A 403 -18.76 -10.81 -1.18
CA ILE A 403 -18.44 -10.47 0.20
C ILE A 403 -17.11 -11.12 0.60
N GLY A 404 -16.91 -12.39 0.23
CA GLY A 404 -15.72 -13.16 0.52
C GLY A 404 -14.46 -12.53 -0.04
N ILE A 405 -14.48 -12.04 -1.29
CA ILE A 405 -13.33 -11.34 -1.91
C ILE A 405 -13.01 -10.04 -1.15
N ALA A 406 -14.03 -9.29 -0.74
CA ALA A 406 -13.83 -8.06 0.01
C ALA A 406 -13.15 -8.30 1.38
N ILE A 407 -13.64 -9.30 2.12
CA ILE A 407 -13.05 -9.70 3.42
C ILE A 407 -11.69 -10.38 3.21
N MET A 408 -11.51 -11.17 2.15
CA MET A 408 -10.24 -11.80 1.79
C MET A 408 -9.16 -10.73 1.57
N ALA A 409 -9.45 -9.68 0.78
CA ALA A 409 -8.51 -8.60 0.53
C ALA A 409 -8.09 -7.88 1.82
N MET A 410 -9.07 -7.57 2.69
CA MET A 410 -8.81 -6.96 3.98
C MET A 410 -7.94 -7.85 4.89
N VAL A 411 -8.26 -9.16 4.99
CA VAL A 411 -7.52 -10.12 5.81
C VAL A 411 -6.12 -10.34 5.26
N ALA A 412 -5.96 -10.34 3.93
CA ALA A 412 -4.67 -10.49 3.29
C ALA A 412 -3.75 -9.29 3.59
N MET A 413 -4.23 -8.07 3.36
CA MET A 413 -3.43 -6.87 3.64
C MET A 413 -3.19 -6.68 5.13
N GLY A 414 -4.22 -6.83 5.96
CA GLY A 414 -4.09 -6.73 7.41
C GLY A 414 -3.15 -7.78 7.99
N GLY A 415 -3.18 -9.02 7.49
CA GLY A 415 -2.27 -10.07 7.94
C GLY A 415 -0.81 -9.83 7.55
N LEU A 416 -0.55 -9.16 6.42
CA LEU A 416 0.79 -8.71 6.05
C LEU A 416 1.24 -7.54 6.93
N ALA A 417 0.37 -6.56 7.16
CA ALA A 417 0.65 -5.44 8.05
C ALA A 417 0.92 -5.91 9.49
N ASP A 418 0.02 -6.71 10.07
CA ASP A 418 0.20 -7.33 11.38
C ASP A 418 1.50 -8.16 11.45
N GLY A 419 1.85 -8.84 10.35
CA GLY A 419 3.07 -9.63 10.24
C GLY A 419 4.33 -8.78 10.33
N LEU A 420 4.37 -7.63 9.65
CA LEU A 420 5.50 -6.71 9.71
C LEU A 420 5.60 -6.04 11.09
N VAL A 421 4.46 -5.55 11.60
CA VAL A 421 4.37 -4.99 12.96
C VAL A 421 4.86 -5.97 14.01
N SER A 422 4.36 -7.23 13.95
CA SER A 422 4.81 -8.29 14.88
C SER A 422 6.29 -8.59 14.72
N ALA A 423 6.81 -8.66 13.49
CA ALA A 423 8.22 -8.96 13.24
C ALA A 423 9.14 -7.89 13.84
N MET A 424 8.80 -6.61 13.72
CA MET A 424 9.55 -5.51 14.32
C MET A 424 9.49 -5.54 15.85
N THR A 425 8.30 -5.73 16.40
CA THR A 425 8.09 -5.84 17.85
C THR A 425 8.81 -7.06 18.42
N ASP A 426 8.68 -8.23 17.78
CA ASP A 426 9.34 -9.47 18.21
C ASP A 426 10.86 -9.35 18.18
N MET A 427 11.41 -8.66 17.17
CA MET A 427 12.86 -8.39 17.09
C MET A 427 13.33 -7.57 18.30
N MET A 428 12.58 -6.54 18.70
CA MET A 428 12.93 -5.71 19.87
C MET A 428 12.80 -6.49 21.18
N ILE A 429 11.71 -7.24 21.35
CA ILE A 429 11.46 -8.04 22.55
C ILE A 429 12.45 -9.20 22.66
N ALA A 430 12.72 -9.93 21.57
CA ALA A 430 13.63 -11.07 21.55
C ALA A 430 15.07 -10.67 21.92
N SER A 431 15.46 -9.43 21.62
CA SER A 431 16.75 -8.86 21.99
C SER A 431 16.90 -8.57 23.50
N GLY A 432 15.83 -8.76 24.29
CA GLY A 432 15.82 -8.52 25.74
C GLY A 432 15.93 -7.06 26.14
N PHE A 433 15.62 -6.13 25.22
CA PHE A 433 15.49 -4.70 25.49
C PHE A 433 14.07 -4.35 25.92
N HIS A 434 13.95 -3.37 26.82
CA HIS A 434 12.68 -2.91 27.35
C HIS A 434 12.12 -1.72 26.59
N LEU A 435 13.04 -0.86 26.08
CA LEU A 435 12.71 0.28 25.24
C LEU A 435 13.44 0.15 23.89
N ALA A 436 12.83 0.69 22.87
CA ALA A 436 13.39 0.87 21.54
C ALA A 436 13.42 2.36 21.20
N ALA A 437 14.44 2.80 20.48
CA ALA A 437 14.53 4.18 20.08
C ALA A 437 14.99 4.31 18.63
N MET A 438 14.47 5.35 17.97
CA MET A 438 14.82 5.75 16.62
C MET A 438 14.92 7.28 16.52
N GLU A 439 15.35 7.80 15.39
CA GLU A 439 15.33 9.25 15.17
C GLU A 439 13.89 9.78 15.16
N ALA A 440 13.64 10.87 15.88
CA ALA A 440 12.32 11.47 15.99
C ALA A 440 11.77 11.90 14.63
N ASN A 441 10.53 11.52 14.35
CA ASN A 441 9.81 11.81 13.11
C ASN A 441 10.50 11.27 11.82
N ALA A 442 11.46 10.36 11.93
CA ALA A 442 12.06 9.71 10.77
C ALA A 442 11.28 8.44 10.41
N SER A 443 11.32 8.05 9.12
CA SER A 443 10.87 6.72 8.71
C SER A 443 11.86 5.64 9.14
N ILE A 444 11.40 4.38 9.17
CA ILE A 444 12.22 3.21 9.52
C ILE A 444 13.53 3.20 8.71
N ASP A 445 13.41 3.44 7.41
CA ASP A 445 14.51 3.30 6.46
C ASP A 445 15.50 4.48 6.49
N LEU A 446 15.08 5.62 7.04
CA LEU A 446 15.85 6.87 7.06
C LEU A 446 16.36 7.25 8.45
N SER A 447 15.94 6.54 9.49
CA SER A 447 16.38 6.79 10.87
C SER A 447 17.88 6.64 11.02
N THR A 448 18.52 7.67 11.58
CA THR A 448 19.97 7.68 11.83
C THR A 448 20.32 8.39 13.12
N ILE A 449 20.74 7.65 14.11
CA ILE A 449 21.19 8.12 15.42
C ILE A 449 22.73 8.11 15.47
N ASP A 450 23.37 9.14 16.03
CA ASP A 450 24.82 9.15 16.23
C ASP A 450 25.21 8.15 17.35
N GLU A 451 26.25 7.35 17.14
CA GLU A 451 26.76 6.43 18.18
C GLU A 451 27.16 7.14 19.48
N ARG A 452 27.49 8.45 19.43
CA ARG A 452 27.77 9.25 20.63
C ARG A 452 26.49 9.46 21.44
N THR A 453 25.35 9.68 20.75
CA THR A 453 24.04 9.79 21.41
C THR A 453 23.68 8.48 22.08
N VAL A 454 23.91 7.34 21.42
CA VAL A 454 23.70 6.00 22.02
C VAL A 454 24.51 5.85 23.32
N ARG A 455 25.80 6.22 23.31
CA ARG A 455 26.65 6.18 24.52
C ARG A 455 26.17 7.11 25.62
N ARG A 456 25.75 8.33 25.28
CA ARG A 456 25.21 9.31 26.25
C ARG A 456 23.88 8.86 26.86
N ILE A 457 23.05 8.14 26.10
CA ILE A 457 21.80 7.55 26.61
C ILE A 457 22.11 6.41 27.56
N ALA A 458 23.16 5.63 27.32
CA ALA A 458 23.60 4.59 28.25
C ALA A 458 24.03 5.15 29.64
N ASP A 459 24.38 6.44 29.70
CA ASP A 459 24.73 7.13 30.96
C ASP A 459 23.53 7.78 31.67
N VAL A 460 22.30 7.64 31.14
CA VAL A 460 21.07 8.18 31.75
C VAL A 460 20.68 7.31 32.95
N PRO A 461 20.33 7.92 34.10
CA PRO A 461 19.90 7.17 35.29
C PRO A 461 18.73 6.21 34.99
N GLY A 462 18.81 4.97 35.45
CA GLY A 462 17.82 3.92 35.16
C GLY A 462 18.10 3.11 33.89
N VAL A 463 19.08 3.50 33.07
CA VAL A 463 19.53 2.74 31.91
C VAL A 463 20.67 1.82 32.27
N GLN A 464 20.49 0.52 32.13
CA GLN A 464 21.54 -0.49 32.33
C GLN A 464 22.47 -0.60 31.13
N ALA A 465 21.91 -0.57 29.93
CA ALA A 465 22.65 -0.64 28.68
C ALA A 465 21.84 -0.04 27.52
N ALA A 466 22.56 0.57 26.58
CA ALA A 466 22.00 1.00 25.29
C ALA A 466 22.90 0.49 24.17
N GLU A 467 22.32 -0.15 23.16
CA GLU A 467 23.05 -0.69 22.03
C GLU A 467 22.34 -0.32 20.72
N GLY A 468 23.10 0.26 19.81
CA GLY A 468 22.60 0.64 18.49
C GLY A 468 22.96 -0.39 17.43
N PHE A 469 22.09 -0.49 16.42
CA PHE A 469 22.32 -1.30 15.23
C PHE A 469 21.90 -0.56 13.97
N LEU A 470 22.49 -0.94 12.84
CA LEU A 470 22.21 -0.37 11.54
C LEU A 470 21.46 -1.39 10.68
N THR A 471 20.44 -0.94 9.98
CA THR A 471 19.75 -1.76 8.98
C THR A 471 19.87 -1.12 7.61
N GLY A 472 19.88 -1.96 6.57
CA GLY A 472 19.83 -1.49 5.20
C GLY A 472 19.45 -2.63 4.25
N TYR A 473 19.18 -2.29 3.01
CA TYR A 473 18.73 -3.21 1.99
C TYR A 473 19.79 -3.34 0.89
N ALA A 474 19.93 -4.53 0.36
CA ALA A 474 20.77 -4.82 -0.79
C ALA A 474 20.04 -5.73 -1.77
N THR A 475 20.33 -5.61 -3.05
CA THR A 475 19.82 -6.54 -4.06
C THR A 475 20.77 -7.73 -4.19
N LEU A 476 20.25 -8.94 -4.10
CA LEU A 476 21.00 -10.18 -4.23
C LEU A 476 20.31 -11.14 -5.19
N GLY A 477 20.77 -11.20 -6.44
CA GLY A 477 20.17 -12.03 -7.46
C GLY A 477 18.68 -11.76 -7.61
N ASP A 478 17.83 -12.77 -7.33
CA ASP A 478 16.37 -12.64 -7.40
C ASP A 478 15.73 -12.07 -6.09
N ALA A 479 16.54 -11.66 -5.10
CA ALA A 479 16.08 -11.09 -3.84
C ALA A 479 16.37 -9.58 -3.79
N PRO A 480 15.44 -8.72 -4.22
CA PRO A 480 15.67 -7.28 -4.34
C PRO A 480 15.74 -6.55 -2.99
N PHE A 481 15.10 -7.10 -1.96
CA PHE A 481 15.07 -6.54 -0.61
C PHE A 481 15.76 -7.46 0.39
N PHE A 482 17.05 -7.78 0.16
CA PHE A 482 17.81 -8.53 1.14
C PHE A 482 18.20 -7.61 2.29
N VAL A 483 17.67 -7.89 3.48
CA VAL A 483 17.93 -7.08 4.68
C VAL A 483 19.31 -7.41 5.22
N VAL A 484 20.11 -6.39 5.48
CA VAL A 484 21.43 -6.50 6.09
C VAL A 484 21.43 -5.77 7.43
N PHE A 485 21.70 -6.51 8.50
CA PHE A 485 21.83 -5.97 9.84
C PHE A 485 23.29 -5.78 10.20
N GLY A 486 23.62 -4.61 10.71
CA GLY A 486 24.93 -4.29 11.26
C GLY A 486 24.89 -4.30 12.78
N TYR A 487 25.42 -5.34 13.41
CA TYR A 487 25.51 -5.46 14.86
C TYR A 487 26.95 -5.37 15.37
N HIS A 488 27.11 -4.95 16.59
CA HIS A 488 28.41 -5.03 17.25
C HIS A 488 28.74 -6.53 17.52
N PRO A 489 29.87 -7.09 17.03
CA PRO A 489 30.14 -8.54 17.13
C PRO A 489 30.19 -9.09 18.55
N ARG A 490 30.39 -8.24 19.55
CA ARG A 490 30.38 -8.58 20.98
C ARG A 490 29.20 -7.96 21.73
N GLY A 491 28.24 -7.42 20.99
CA GLY A 491 27.04 -6.78 21.55
C GLY A 491 26.06 -7.78 22.14
N GLN A 492 25.08 -7.25 22.86
CA GLN A 492 24.00 -8.07 23.44
C GLN A 492 23.02 -8.52 22.35
N LEU A 493 22.74 -7.67 21.36
CA LEU A 493 21.82 -7.95 20.27
C LEU A 493 22.14 -9.24 19.51
N ILE A 494 23.41 -9.55 19.31
CA ILE A 494 23.85 -10.75 18.55
C ILE A 494 24.10 -11.96 19.45
N ARG A 495 24.21 -11.78 20.77
CA ARG A 495 24.60 -12.84 21.70
C ARG A 495 23.57 -13.95 21.79
N ASP A 496 22.31 -13.61 21.65
CA ASP A 496 21.17 -14.53 21.80
C ASP A 496 20.81 -15.22 20.48
N PHE A 497 21.56 -14.93 19.38
CA PHE A 497 21.38 -15.60 18.11
C PHE A 497 21.84 -17.05 18.18
N ARG A 498 20.92 -17.97 17.95
CA ARG A 498 21.23 -19.40 17.89
C ARG A 498 21.95 -19.72 16.59
N ILE A 499 23.26 -20.00 16.66
CA ILE A 499 24.01 -20.48 15.49
C ILE A 499 23.66 -21.95 15.25
N VAL A 500 23.11 -22.23 14.08
CA VAL A 500 22.67 -23.58 13.66
C VAL A 500 23.81 -24.31 12.95
N GLU A 501 24.62 -23.57 12.17
CA GLU A 501 25.75 -24.12 11.40
C GLU A 501 26.87 -23.09 11.37
N GLY A 502 28.12 -23.55 11.52
CA GLY A 502 29.32 -22.73 11.48
C GLY A 502 29.63 -22.02 12.79
N GLU A 503 30.17 -20.81 12.69
CA GLU A 503 30.65 -20.00 13.82
C GLU A 503 29.93 -18.64 13.92
N PRO A 504 29.88 -18.02 15.12
CA PRO A 504 29.31 -16.69 15.27
C PRO A 504 30.18 -15.62 14.58
N LEU A 505 29.60 -14.45 14.35
CA LEU A 505 30.29 -13.30 13.79
C LEU A 505 31.34 -12.78 14.79
N THR A 506 32.62 -12.74 14.39
CA THR A 506 33.73 -12.32 15.26
C THR A 506 34.61 -11.21 14.67
N ALA A 507 34.60 -11.05 13.37
CA ALA A 507 35.49 -10.11 12.66
C ALA A 507 34.78 -9.40 11.50
N ASN A 508 35.43 -8.35 10.99
CA ASN A 508 34.99 -7.67 9.78
C ASN A 508 35.08 -8.57 8.54
N ARG A 509 34.33 -8.22 7.50
CA ARG A 509 34.18 -8.97 6.24
C ARG A 509 33.68 -10.41 6.41
N GLN A 510 33.05 -10.69 7.53
CA GLN A 510 32.28 -11.91 7.78
C GLN A 510 30.80 -11.56 7.74
N ILE A 511 30.00 -12.55 7.35
CA ILE A 511 28.53 -12.49 7.41
C ILE A 511 28.01 -13.80 8.00
N ILE A 512 27.02 -13.71 8.86
CA ILE A 512 26.17 -14.84 9.19
C ILE A 512 24.83 -14.65 8.49
N LEU A 513 24.29 -15.70 7.92
CA LEU A 513 22.99 -15.66 7.22
C LEU A 513 21.91 -16.23 8.12
N GLY A 514 20.75 -15.61 8.09
CA GLY A 514 19.57 -16.24 8.65
C GLY A 514 19.24 -17.53 7.90
N ARG A 515 18.62 -18.48 8.57
CA ARG A 515 18.32 -19.79 7.99
C ARG A 515 17.51 -19.71 6.71
N VAL A 516 16.47 -18.85 6.71
CA VAL A 516 15.61 -18.66 5.54
C VAL A 516 16.38 -18.01 4.39
N ALA A 517 17.24 -17.03 4.70
CA ALA A 517 18.11 -16.39 3.72
C ALA A 517 19.09 -17.40 3.07
N ALA A 518 19.74 -18.24 3.89
CA ALA A 518 20.65 -19.26 3.40
C ALA A 518 19.97 -20.27 2.46
N GLU A 519 18.74 -20.69 2.80
CA GLU A 519 17.91 -21.58 1.98
C GLU A 519 17.51 -20.91 0.65
N ASN A 520 17.02 -19.66 0.68
CA ASN A 520 16.56 -18.94 -0.50
C ASN A 520 17.70 -18.63 -1.47
N LEU A 521 18.84 -18.17 -0.95
CA LEU A 521 20.04 -17.86 -1.73
C LEU A 521 20.84 -19.09 -2.10
N LYS A 522 20.47 -20.28 -1.58
CA LYS A 522 21.19 -21.57 -1.75
C LYS A 522 22.67 -21.45 -1.38
N LYS A 523 22.97 -20.68 -0.32
CA LYS A 523 24.32 -20.44 0.18
C LYS A 523 24.62 -21.27 1.42
N ARG A 524 25.91 -21.61 1.60
CA ARG A 524 26.42 -22.45 2.71
C ARG A 524 27.60 -21.80 3.41
N VAL A 525 27.86 -22.19 4.63
CA VAL A 525 29.04 -21.76 5.39
C VAL A 525 30.32 -22.03 4.57
N GLY A 526 31.24 -21.08 4.62
CA GLY A 526 32.52 -21.10 3.88
C GLY A 526 32.49 -20.46 2.50
N GLN A 527 31.31 -20.24 1.92
CA GLN A 527 31.13 -19.51 0.65
C GLN A 527 31.23 -18.00 0.84
N THR A 528 31.29 -17.28 -0.25
CA THR A 528 31.29 -15.82 -0.28
C THR A 528 29.97 -15.29 -0.84
N ILE A 529 29.56 -14.14 -0.34
CA ILE A 529 28.45 -13.35 -0.84
C ILE A 529 28.95 -11.94 -1.14
N ARG A 530 28.54 -11.37 -2.25
CA ARG A 530 28.86 -9.99 -2.62
C ARG A 530 27.66 -9.11 -2.27
N LEU A 531 27.88 -8.07 -1.48
CA LEU A 531 26.95 -7.02 -1.18
C LEU A 531 27.54 -5.71 -1.73
N PHE A 532 26.92 -5.14 -2.72
CA PHE A 532 27.46 -4.01 -3.48
C PHE A 532 28.89 -4.31 -3.98
N ASP A 533 29.84 -3.46 -3.64
CA ASP A 533 31.27 -3.57 -3.97
C ASP A 533 32.09 -4.46 -3.03
N SER A 534 31.47 -4.99 -1.96
CA SER A 534 32.15 -5.69 -0.87
C SER A 534 31.82 -7.18 -0.85
N SER A 535 32.85 -8.01 -0.72
CA SER A 535 32.70 -9.46 -0.55
C SER A 535 32.80 -9.87 0.90
N PHE A 536 31.84 -10.68 1.35
CA PHE A 536 31.74 -11.19 2.71
C PHE A 536 31.84 -12.74 2.70
N ARG A 537 32.58 -13.28 3.65
CA ARG A 537 32.64 -14.73 3.87
C ARG A 537 31.53 -15.16 4.80
N ILE A 538 30.73 -16.14 4.40
CA ILE A 538 29.69 -16.73 5.22
C ILE A 538 30.38 -17.61 6.27
N VAL A 539 30.30 -17.23 7.54
CA VAL A 539 30.95 -17.95 8.65
C VAL A 539 29.98 -18.79 9.44
N GLY A 540 28.69 -18.46 9.42
CA GLY A 540 27.66 -19.20 10.12
C GLY A 540 26.26 -18.97 9.56
N ILE A 541 25.34 -19.83 9.99
CA ILE A 541 23.90 -19.72 9.75
C ILE A 541 23.24 -19.64 11.11
N TYR A 542 22.39 -18.65 11.31
CA TYR A 542 21.65 -18.42 12.55
C TYR A 542 20.14 -18.59 12.38
N GLU A 543 19.46 -18.79 13.49
CA GLU A 543 18.01 -18.88 13.61
C GLU A 543 17.57 -18.14 14.88
N THR A 544 16.76 -17.11 14.73
CA THR A 544 16.16 -16.35 15.85
C THR A 544 14.70 -16.74 16.09
N GLY A 545 14.06 -17.30 15.06
CA GLY A 545 12.62 -17.55 15.04
C GLY A 545 11.80 -16.30 14.63
N VAL A 546 12.45 -15.15 14.44
CA VAL A 546 11.85 -13.95 13.87
C VAL A 546 12.07 -13.97 12.35
N PRO A 547 11.03 -14.11 11.54
CA PRO A 547 11.18 -14.31 10.09
C PRO A 547 11.95 -13.20 9.39
N PHE A 548 11.77 -11.95 9.82
CA PHE A 548 12.46 -10.80 9.26
C PHE A 548 13.98 -10.87 9.47
N GLU A 549 14.43 -11.32 10.64
CA GLU A 549 15.85 -11.56 10.90
C GLU A 549 16.34 -12.81 10.17
N ASP A 550 15.58 -13.91 10.24
CA ASP A 550 15.95 -15.18 9.59
C ASP A 550 15.99 -15.08 8.05
N GLY A 551 15.30 -14.06 7.47
CA GLY A 551 15.33 -13.73 6.05
C GLY A 551 16.50 -12.84 5.62
N GLY A 552 17.28 -12.32 6.56
CA GLY A 552 18.38 -11.38 6.33
C GLY A 552 19.78 -11.96 6.57
N GLY A 553 20.75 -11.06 6.62
CA GLY A 553 22.12 -11.38 6.97
C GLY A 553 22.70 -10.37 7.96
N VAL A 554 23.60 -10.82 8.83
CA VAL A 554 24.24 -10.00 9.84
C VAL A 554 25.74 -9.85 9.56
N ILE A 555 26.19 -8.61 9.52
CA ILE A 555 27.59 -8.21 9.39
C ILE A 555 28.02 -7.38 10.59
N SER A 556 29.31 -7.06 10.71
CA SER A 556 29.74 -6.14 11.76
C SER A 556 29.15 -4.74 11.55
N LEU A 557 28.82 -4.04 12.65
CA LEU A 557 28.31 -2.66 12.58
C LEU A 557 29.24 -1.75 11.75
N ARG A 558 30.55 -1.91 11.92
CA ARG A 558 31.54 -1.14 11.14
C ARG A 558 31.47 -1.43 9.63
N ASP A 559 31.28 -2.70 9.25
CA ASP A 559 31.12 -3.06 7.85
C ASP A 559 29.80 -2.53 7.28
N ALA A 560 28.68 -2.60 8.04
CA ALA A 560 27.40 -2.03 7.66
C ALA A 560 27.48 -0.51 7.48
N GLN A 561 28.10 0.19 8.43
CA GLN A 561 28.33 1.63 8.34
C GLN A 561 29.14 2.04 7.09
N LYS A 562 30.14 1.22 6.72
CA LYS A 562 30.89 1.44 5.50
C LYS A 562 30.07 1.11 4.25
N LEU A 563 29.32 -0.01 4.29
CA LEU A 563 28.53 -0.48 3.17
C LEU A 563 27.42 0.50 2.78
N PHE A 564 26.74 1.06 3.79
CA PHE A 564 25.64 2.02 3.60
C PHE A 564 26.07 3.49 3.68
N GLY A 565 27.39 3.75 3.75
CA GLY A 565 27.91 5.11 3.78
C GLY A 565 27.50 5.95 4.98
N GLN A 566 27.24 5.31 6.13
CA GLN A 566 26.78 5.95 7.37
C GLN A 566 27.79 5.81 8.52
N PRO A 567 28.97 6.42 8.44
CA PRO A 567 29.99 6.27 9.46
C PRO A 567 29.50 6.81 10.81
N HIS A 568 29.69 6.01 11.88
CA HIS A 568 29.29 6.32 13.24
C HIS A 568 27.79 6.54 13.47
N LYS A 569 26.95 5.97 12.60
CA LYS A 569 25.49 6.03 12.70
C LYS A 569 24.91 4.64 12.96
N VAL A 570 23.73 4.64 13.59
CA VAL A 570 22.86 3.48 13.78
C VAL A 570 21.44 3.86 13.40
N SER A 571 20.65 2.91 12.90
CA SER A 571 19.24 3.17 12.55
C SER A 571 18.34 3.10 13.78
N PHE A 572 18.62 2.15 14.65
CA PHE A 572 17.82 1.87 15.84
C PHE A 572 18.72 1.65 17.05
N MET A 573 18.10 1.78 18.20
CA MET A 573 18.77 1.52 19.47
C MET A 573 17.81 0.76 20.41
N GLY A 574 18.31 -0.33 20.97
CA GLY A 574 17.66 -1.02 22.09
C GLY A 574 18.20 -0.47 23.42
N ILE A 575 17.30 -0.26 24.37
CA ILE A 575 17.63 0.23 25.71
C ILE A 575 17.15 -0.78 26.74
N ARG A 576 18.07 -1.21 27.61
CA ARG A 576 17.77 -2.07 28.77
C ARG A 576 17.73 -1.22 30.02
N LEU A 577 16.69 -1.36 30.80
CA LEU A 577 16.54 -0.68 32.09
C LEU A 577 17.20 -1.49 33.21
N GLU A 578 17.74 -0.81 34.26
CA GLU A 578 18.39 -1.43 35.41
C GLU A 578 17.41 -2.27 36.24
N ASP A 579 16.20 -1.77 36.42
CA ASP A 579 15.12 -2.45 37.12
C ASP A 579 13.85 -2.38 36.25
N PRO A 580 13.71 -3.32 35.29
CA PRO A 580 12.60 -3.26 34.33
C PRO A 580 11.24 -3.37 35.00
N LEU A 581 11.21 -3.91 36.23
CA LEU A 581 10.03 -4.22 37.01
C LEU A 581 10.40 -4.29 38.50
N ARG A 582 10.44 -3.19 39.22
CA ARG A 582 9.84 -3.21 40.50
C ARG A 582 8.34 -3.25 40.29
N ASP A 583 7.87 -4.41 39.81
CA ASP A 583 6.48 -4.76 39.87
C ASP A 583 6.04 -4.66 41.33
N LYS A 584 5.52 -3.51 41.71
CA LYS A 584 4.52 -3.52 42.76
C LYS A 584 3.33 -4.20 42.09
N ASP A 585 3.29 -5.52 42.27
CA ASP A 585 2.10 -6.32 41.96
C ASP A 585 0.90 -5.66 42.66
N VAL A 586 0.26 -4.73 41.99
CA VAL A 586 -1.03 -4.22 42.44
C VAL A 586 -2.04 -5.24 41.99
N GLN A 587 -2.26 -6.24 42.84
CA GLN A 587 -3.28 -7.26 42.64
C GLN A 587 -4.65 -6.60 42.85
N PHE A 588 -5.23 -6.05 41.79
CA PHE A 588 -6.60 -5.58 41.80
C PHE A 588 -7.47 -6.61 41.08
N MET A 589 -8.35 -7.27 41.79
CA MET A 589 -9.29 -8.29 41.30
C MET A 589 -8.65 -9.50 40.58
N GLY A 590 -7.46 -9.94 40.95
CA GLY A 590 -6.83 -11.11 40.32
C GLY A 590 -6.19 -10.86 38.97
N ILE A 591 -6.11 -9.61 38.52
CA ILE A 591 -5.39 -9.18 37.32
C ILE A 591 -4.09 -8.53 37.80
N GLN A 592 -2.96 -9.09 37.40
CA GLN A 592 -1.65 -8.44 37.54
C GLN A 592 -1.61 -7.24 36.59
N MET A 593 -1.79 -6.04 37.12
CA MET A 593 -1.51 -4.81 36.39
C MET A 593 -0.07 -4.41 36.65
N LYS A 594 0.74 -4.42 35.62
CA LYS A 594 2.10 -3.88 35.62
C LYS A 594 2.02 -2.36 35.70
N ASP A 595 2.70 -1.76 36.69
CA ASP A 595 2.75 -0.32 36.80
C ASP A 595 3.88 0.24 35.92
N PRO A 596 3.56 1.00 34.87
CA PRO A 596 4.53 1.45 33.86
C PRO A 596 5.32 2.71 34.26
N VAL A 597 5.21 3.20 35.48
CA VAL A 597 5.65 4.55 35.89
C VAL A 597 7.17 4.76 35.71
N GLU A 598 7.99 3.74 35.87
CA GLU A 598 9.46 3.89 35.82
C GLU A 598 9.98 3.96 34.39
N ALA A 599 9.43 3.17 33.47
CA ALA A 599 9.78 3.21 32.05
C ALA A 599 9.42 4.57 31.41
N GLU A 600 8.24 5.13 31.72
CA GLU A 600 7.81 6.44 31.22
C GLU A 600 8.64 7.61 31.77
N HIS A 601 9.18 7.47 32.97
CA HIS A 601 10.09 8.48 33.51
C HIS A 601 11.40 8.51 32.72
N VAL A 602 11.97 7.34 32.44
CA VAL A 602 13.20 7.21 31.65
C VAL A 602 12.97 7.68 30.21
N ILE A 603 11.84 7.32 29.59
CA ILE A 603 11.46 7.79 28.25
C ILE A 603 11.45 9.31 28.22
N ARG A 604 10.68 9.96 29.10
CA ARG A 604 10.60 11.43 29.17
C ARG A 604 11.94 12.10 29.46
N GLU A 605 12.78 11.49 30.28
CA GLU A 605 14.11 12.03 30.59
C GLU A 605 15.04 11.93 29.37
N ILE A 606 14.99 10.83 28.62
CA ILE A 606 15.77 10.68 27.39
C ILE A 606 15.31 11.70 26.35
N GLU A 607 14.01 11.79 26.06
CA GLU A 607 13.46 12.70 25.06
C GLU A 607 13.67 14.18 25.41
N ALA A 608 13.61 14.54 26.70
CA ALA A 608 13.91 15.89 27.14
C ALA A 608 15.39 16.28 26.96
N ARG A 609 16.30 15.29 27.07
CA ARG A 609 17.77 15.52 26.90
C ARG A 609 18.23 15.35 25.45
N PHE A 610 17.51 14.53 24.67
CA PHE A 610 17.84 14.17 23.29
C PHE A 610 16.58 14.28 22.42
N PRO A 611 16.12 15.49 22.10
CA PRO A 611 14.89 15.71 21.33
C PRO A 611 14.95 15.16 19.91
N GLU A 612 16.16 14.82 19.43
CA GLU A 612 16.38 14.14 18.15
C GLU A 612 16.04 12.65 18.18
N VAL A 613 15.74 12.07 19.35
CA VAL A 613 15.45 10.64 19.52
C VAL A 613 14.04 10.48 20.07
N GLN A 614 13.25 9.64 19.44
CA GLN A 614 11.96 9.16 19.93
C GLN A 614 12.15 7.81 20.58
N VAL A 615 11.59 7.62 21.77
CA VAL A 615 11.75 6.41 22.57
C VAL A 615 10.38 5.82 22.86
N SER A 616 10.22 4.54 22.57
CA SER A 616 8.99 3.79 22.81
C SER A 616 9.29 2.53 23.62
N ARG A 617 8.28 1.96 24.26
CA ARG A 617 8.40 0.61 24.80
C ARG A 617 8.63 -0.37 23.68
N ALA A 618 9.47 -1.38 23.88
CA ALA A 618 9.73 -2.40 22.87
C ALA A 618 8.43 -3.09 22.38
N SER A 619 7.43 -3.23 23.28
CA SER A 619 6.11 -3.78 22.95
C SER A 619 5.20 -2.84 22.17
N GLU A 620 5.44 -1.54 22.23
CA GLU A 620 4.62 -0.48 21.61
C GLU A 620 5.37 0.22 20.46
N PHE A 621 6.60 -0.21 20.19
CA PHE A 621 7.48 0.41 19.18
C PHE A 621 6.83 0.56 17.82
N SER A 622 6.06 -0.44 17.41
CA SER A 622 5.35 -0.42 16.13
C SER A 622 4.21 0.61 16.06
N GLU A 623 3.63 1.01 17.20
CA GLU A 623 2.53 1.98 17.24
C GLU A 623 3.03 3.41 16.99
N ASP A 624 4.29 3.68 17.29
CA ASP A 624 4.91 5.01 17.18
C ASP A 624 5.64 5.22 15.84
N VAL A 625 5.75 4.18 15.01
CA VAL A 625 6.43 4.24 13.73
C VAL A 625 5.47 4.69 12.63
N VAL A 626 5.76 5.82 12.00
CA VAL A 626 4.90 6.45 10.97
C VAL A 626 4.61 5.51 9.80
N ASP A 627 5.61 4.75 9.33
CA ASP A 627 5.45 3.81 8.22
C ASP A 627 4.44 2.70 8.54
N LEU A 628 4.48 2.19 9.78
CA LEU A 628 3.57 1.13 10.22
C LEU A 628 2.16 1.66 10.46
N GLN A 629 2.02 2.89 10.95
CA GLN A 629 0.73 3.58 11.02
C GLN A 629 0.12 3.77 9.63
N MET A 630 0.90 4.18 8.63
CA MET A 630 0.42 4.29 7.25
C MET A 630 -0.04 2.95 6.66
N MET A 631 0.61 1.84 7.02
CA MET A 631 0.17 0.50 6.62
C MET A 631 -1.16 0.11 7.29
N GLU A 632 -1.33 0.45 8.56
CA GLU A 632 -2.59 0.22 9.27
C GLU A 632 -3.72 1.07 8.68
N ASP A 633 -3.49 2.35 8.42
CA ASP A 633 -4.43 3.24 7.74
C ASP A 633 -4.81 2.74 6.35
N SER A 634 -3.86 2.20 5.60
CA SER A 634 -4.11 1.55 4.31
C SER A 634 -5.04 0.34 4.44
N THR A 635 -4.89 -0.46 5.50
CA THR A 635 -5.78 -1.59 5.80
C THR A 635 -7.21 -1.10 6.08
N TRP A 636 -7.37 -0.01 6.84
CA TRP A 636 -8.67 0.62 7.07
C TRP A 636 -9.28 1.20 5.79
N ALA A 637 -8.49 1.82 4.93
CA ALA A 637 -8.94 2.32 3.63
C ALA A 637 -9.46 1.18 2.73
N ILE A 638 -8.76 0.04 2.70
CA ILE A 638 -9.20 -1.16 1.97
C ILE A 638 -10.48 -1.72 2.58
N ALA A 639 -10.59 -1.78 3.91
CA ALA A 639 -11.80 -2.21 4.61
C ALA A 639 -12.99 -1.31 4.26
N PHE A 640 -12.80 0.00 4.20
CA PHE A 640 -13.82 0.97 3.79
C PHE A 640 -14.24 0.77 2.32
N LEU A 641 -13.30 0.59 1.42
CA LEU A 641 -13.57 0.29 0.01
C LEU A 641 -14.35 -1.03 -0.12
N ALA A 642 -13.94 -2.06 0.61
CA ALA A 642 -14.64 -3.34 0.67
C ALA A 642 -16.08 -3.18 1.18
N LEU A 643 -16.29 -2.33 2.18
CA LEU A 643 -17.62 -1.99 2.71
C LEU A 643 -18.50 -1.30 1.66
N LEU A 644 -17.97 -0.35 0.91
CA LEU A 644 -18.71 0.35 -0.14
C LEU A 644 -19.11 -0.61 -1.26
N VAL A 645 -18.17 -1.36 -1.80
CA VAL A 645 -18.40 -2.25 -2.95
C VAL A 645 -19.24 -3.46 -2.53
N GLY A 646 -18.84 -4.14 -1.45
CA GLY A 646 -19.56 -5.29 -0.91
C GLY A 646 -20.95 -4.92 -0.40
N GLY A 647 -21.09 -3.76 0.26
CA GLY A 647 -22.36 -3.21 0.74
C GLY A 647 -23.33 -2.89 -0.41
N ALA A 648 -22.86 -2.29 -1.48
CA ALA A 648 -23.67 -2.03 -2.68
C ALA A 648 -24.13 -3.34 -3.34
N GLY A 649 -23.24 -4.32 -3.49
CA GLY A 649 -23.55 -5.64 -4.03
C GLY A 649 -24.57 -6.40 -3.16
N MET A 650 -24.37 -6.36 -1.84
CA MET A 650 -25.28 -6.96 -0.88
C MET A 650 -26.64 -6.28 -0.86
N MET A 651 -26.68 -4.95 -0.85
CA MET A 651 -27.92 -4.17 -0.91
C MET A 651 -28.73 -4.53 -2.16
N ASN A 652 -28.07 -4.63 -3.32
CA ASN A 652 -28.71 -5.06 -4.57
C ASN A 652 -29.32 -6.47 -4.44
N THR A 653 -28.60 -7.41 -3.86
CA THR A 653 -29.06 -8.78 -3.65
C THR A 653 -30.25 -8.83 -2.68
N MET A 654 -30.19 -8.10 -1.57
CA MET A 654 -31.24 -8.08 -0.54
C MET A 654 -32.51 -7.35 -1.00
N VAL A 655 -32.36 -6.22 -1.73
CA VAL A 655 -33.50 -5.53 -2.37
C VAL A 655 -34.28 -6.51 -3.23
N MET A 656 -33.56 -7.33 -3.95
CA MET A 656 -34.17 -8.29 -4.84
C MET A 656 -34.83 -9.45 -4.12
N SER A 657 -34.19 -9.98 -3.06
CA SER A 657 -34.80 -11.00 -2.20
C SER A 657 -36.16 -10.53 -1.65
N VAL A 658 -36.25 -9.24 -1.29
CA VAL A 658 -37.51 -8.64 -0.83
C VAL A 658 -38.54 -8.56 -1.96
N PHE A 659 -38.14 -8.19 -3.18
CA PHE A 659 -39.07 -8.08 -4.30
C PHE A 659 -39.67 -9.44 -4.67
N GLU A 660 -38.89 -10.50 -4.77
CA GLU A 660 -39.36 -11.85 -5.07
C GLU A 660 -40.35 -12.40 -4.03
N ARG A 661 -40.18 -11.99 -2.77
CA ARG A 661 -40.98 -12.42 -1.65
C ARG A 661 -42.04 -11.40 -1.23
N THR A 662 -42.34 -10.43 -2.11
CA THR A 662 -43.29 -9.34 -1.82
C THR A 662 -44.66 -9.91 -1.40
N ARG A 663 -45.14 -10.96 -2.10
CA ARG A 663 -46.43 -11.65 -1.78
C ARG A 663 -46.38 -12.39 -0.43
N GLU A 664 -45.29 -13.12 -0.14
CA GLU A 664 -45.09 -13.80 1.15
C GLU A 664 -45.07 -12.77 2.30
N ILE A 665 -44.35 -11.66 2.12
CA ILE A 665 -44.28 -10.57 3.09
C ILE A 665 -45.66 -9.90 3.25
N GLY A 666 -46.40 -9.74 2.16
CA GLY A 666 -47.76 -9.22 2.16
C GLY A 666 -48.72 -10.10 2.98
N VAL A 667 -48.65 -11.44 2.81
CA VAL A 667 -49.41 -12.39 3.59
C VAL A 667 -49.07 -12.34 5.07
N LEU A 668 -47.76 -12.29 5.43
CA LEU A 668 -47.33 -12.17 6.82
C LEU A 668 -47.82 -10.85 7.45
N ARG A 669 -47.83 -9.76 6.68
CA ARG A 669 -48.39 -8.48 7.11
C ARG A 669 -49.90 -8.53 7.28
N ALA A 670 -50.61 -9.22 6.40
CA ALA A 670 -52.06 -9.42 6.50
C ALA A 670 -52.41 -10.30 7.72
N LEU A 671 -51.55 -11.25 8.08
CA LEU A 671 -51.65 -12.06 9.29
C LEU A 671 -51.25 -11.36 10.58
N GLY A 672 -51.03 -10.00 10.54
CA GLY A 672 -50.80 -9.21 11.71
C GLY A 672 -49.33 -9.02 12.15
N TRP A 673 -48.34 -9.43 11.34
CA TRP A 673 -46.96 -9.21 11.69
C TRP A 673 -46.64 -7.72 11.76
N ARG A 674 -46.02 -7.29 12.88
CA ARG A 674 -45.59 -5.91 13.09
C ARG A 674 -44.42 -5.56 12.13
N ARG A 675 -44.32 -4.30 11.69
CA ARG A 675 -43.26 -3.80 10.80
C ARG A 675 -41.85 -4.15 11.32
N ARG A 676 -41.60 -4.02 12.62
CA ARG A 676 -40.36 -4.38 13.28
C ARG A 676 -39.98 -5.87 13.08
N ARG A 677 -40.97 -6.78 13.08
CA ARG A 677 -40.73 -8.20 12.91
C ARG A 677 -40.29 -8.54 11.49
N ILE A 678 -40.87 -7.89 10.48
CA ILE A 678 -40.44 -8.01 9.07
C ILE A 678 -39.04 -7.43 8.88
N LEU A 679 -38.78 -6.21 9.43
CA LEU A 679 -37.48 -5.57 9.37
C LEU A 679 -36.38 -6.47 9.95
N LEU A 680 -36.59 -7.01 11.18
CA LEU A 680 -35.63 -7.88 11.83
C LEU A 680 -35.44 -9.20 11.08
N MET A 681 -36.49 -9.74 10.44
CA MET A 681 -36.39 -10.98 9.64
C MET A 681 -35.43 -10.78 8.46
N VAL A 682 -35.60 -9.70 7.69
CA VAL A 682 -34.76 -9.39 6.54
C VAL A 682 -33.32 -9.01 6.98
N LEU A 683 -33.18 -8.26 8.06
CA LEU A 683 -31.89 -7.87 8.59
C LEU A 683 -31.08 -9.09 9.09
N ARG A 684 -31.74 -10.03 9.79
CA ARG A 684 -31.10 -11.29 10.23
C ARG A 684 -30.64 -12.14 9.04
N GLU A 685 -31.40 -12.17 7.94
CA GLU A 685 -31.03 -12.88 6.70
C GLU A 685 -29.78 -12.21 6.08
N SER A 686 -29.75 -10.89 6.06
CA SER A 686 -28.61 -10.09 5.61
C SER A 686 -27.35 -10.33 6.44
N LEU A 687 -27.45 -10.26 7.77
CA LEU A 687 -26.35 -10.52 8.69
C LEU A 687 -25.81 -11.96 8.60
N ALA A 688 -26.72 -12.95 8.45
CA ALA A 688 -26.30 -14.34 8.27
C ALA A 688 -25.51 -14.53 6.96
N LEU A 689 -25.95 -13.88 5.87
CA LEU A 689 -25.29 -13.97 4.59
C LEU A 689 -23.91 -13.30 4.62
N SER A 690 -23.80 -12.12 5.24
CA SER A 690 -22.52 -11.42 5.36
C SER A 690 -21.55 -12.14 6.28
N LEU A 691 -22.03 -12.73 7.37
CA LEU A 691 -21.19 -13.54 8.26
C LEU A 691 -20.64 -14.78 7.56
N LEU A 692 -21.48 -15.50 6.79
CA LEU A 692 -21.03 -16.64 5.99
C LEU A 692 -20.02 -16.22 4.93
N GLY A 693 -20.27 -15.10 4.23
CA GLY A 693 -19.31 -14.53 3.28
C GLY A 693 -18.01 -14.11 3.94
N GLY A 694 -18.10 -13.52 5.15
CA GLY A 694 -16.94 -13.15 5.97
C GLY A 694 -16.09 -14.37 6.35
N VAL A 695 -16.71 -15.46 6.80
CA VAL A 695 -15.99 -16.71 7.12
C VAL A 695 -15.30 -17.28 5.88
N VAL A 696 -16.00 -17.30 4.74
CA VAL A 696 -15.42 -17.77 3.48
C VAL A 696 -14.23 -16.88 3.07
N GLY A 697 -14.38 -15.54 3.16
CA GLY A 697 -13.32 -14.59 2.86
C GLY A 697 -12.12 -14.75 3.77
N LEU A 698 -12.35 -14.94 5.06
CA LEU A 698 -11.31 -15.20 6.06
C LEU A 698 -10.49 -16.45 5.70
N VAL A 699 -11.17 -17.57 5.44
CA VAL A 699 -10.49 -18.83 5.09
C VAL A 699 -9.69 -18.71 3.80
N ILE A 700 -10.26 -18.05 2.79
CA ILE A 700 -9.55 -17.83 1.51
C ILE A 700 -8.38 -16.84 1.71
N GLY A 701 -8.55 -15.78 2.51
CA GLY A 701 -7.50 -14.81 2.82
C GLY A 701 -6.29 -15.46 3.51
N ILE A 702 -6.53 -16.25 4.54
CA ILE A 702 -5.49 -17.04 5.21
C ILE A 702 -4.80 -17.99 4.22
N GLY A 703 -5.58 -18.70 3.39
CA GLY A 703 -5.03 -19.61 2.37
C GLY A 703 -4.21 -18.90 1.31
N MET A 704 -4.63 -17.70 0.89
CA MET A 704 -3.93 -16.88 -0.09
C MET A 704 -2.56 -16.41 0.44
N ILE A 705 -2.52 -15.92 1.67
CA ILE A 705 -1.25 -15.52 2.29
C ILE A 705 -0.35 -16.74 2.49
N GLY A 706 -0.91 -17.86 2.97
CA GLY A 706 -0.17 -19.11 3.06
C GLY A 706 0.47 -19.53 1.72
N GLY A 707 -0.27 -19.33 0.62
CA GLY A 707 0.24 -19.54 -0.74
C GLY A 707 1.32 -18.54 -1.15
N LEU A 708 1.14 -17.25 -0.88
CA LEU A 708 2.13 -16.21 -1.16
C LEU A 708 3.45 -16.47 -0.42
N ASN A 709 3.39 -16.91 0.83
CA ASN A 709 4.57 -17.26 1.62
C ASN A 709 5.36 -18.48 1.08
N THR A 710 4.82 -19.22 0.10
CA THR A 710 5.58 -20.27 -0.58
C THR A 710 6.44 -19.74 -1.74
N LEU A 711 6.20 -18.51 -2.17
CA LEU A 711 6.97 -17.88 -3.24
C LEU A 711 8.36 -17.49 -2.74
N PRO A 712 9.44 -17.76 -3.50
CA PRO A 712 10.81 -17.58 -3.04
C PRO A 712 11.12 -16.14 -2.58
N PHE A 713 10.58 -15.13 -3.25
CA PHE A 713 10.82 -13.72 -2.94
C PHE A 713 10.05 -13.21 -1.70
N MET A 714 8.94 -13.88 -1.33
CA MET A 714 8.18 -13.56 -0.11
C MET A 714 8.63 -14.39 1.09
N LYS A 715 9.27 -15.54 0.84
CA LYS A 715 9.68 -16.48 1.87
C LYS A 715 10.77 -15.86 2.73
N GLY A 716 10.43 -15.55 3.99
CA GLY A 716 11.37 -14.96 4.96
C GLY A 716 11.31 -13.43 5.07
N PHE A 717 10.61 -12.74 4.18
CA PHE A 717 10.44 -11.28 4.32
C PHE A 717 9.38 -10.93 5.37
N VAL A 718 8.18 -11.52 5.28
CA VAL A 718 7.12 -11.34 6.26
C VAL A 718 6.38 -12.66 6.49
N LYS A 719 6.35 -13.11 7.74
CA LYS A 719 5.42 -14.17 8.14
C LYS A 719 4.12 -13.49 8.51
N ALA A 720 3.06 -13.73 7.73
CA ALA A 720 1.77 -13.19 8.08
C ALA A 720 1.40 -13.55 9.52
N SER A 721 1.10 -12.55 10.30
CA SER A 721 0.54 -12.70 11.63
C SER A 721 -0.97 -12.47 11.56
N PHE A 722 -1.72 -13.33 12.22
CA PHE A 722 -3.16 -13.21 12.30
C PHE A 722 -3.55 -12.88 13.74
N SER A 723 -3.54 -11.59 14.05
CA SER A 723 -3.91 -11.11 15.37
C SER A 723 -5.40 -11.34 15.67
N ALA A 724 -5.75 -11.45 16.95
CA ALA A 724 -7.15 -11.48 17.38
C ALA A 724 -7.88 -10.18 16.96
N GLY A 725 -7.14 -9.07 16.89
CA GLY A 725 -7.64 -7.78 16.38
C GLY A 725 -8.10 -7.85 14.93
N LEU A 726 -7.30 -8.45 14.04
CA LEU A 726 -7.62 -8.62 12.63
C LEU A 726 -8.87 -9.49 12.44
N PHE A 727 -9.00 -10.59 13.20
CA PHE A 727 -10.21 -11.40 13.16
C PHE A 727 -11.43 -10.64 13.67
N GLY A 728 -11.28 -9.86 14.75
CA GLY A 728 -12.32 -8.98 15.26
C GLY A 728 -12.74 -7.94 14.23
N GLN A 729 -11.79 -7.29 13.58
CA GLN A 729 -12.00 -6.30 12.53
C GLN A 729 -12.72 -6.92 11.32
N ALA A 730 -12.32 -8.10 10.86
CA ALA A 730 -12.99 -8.83 9.78
C ALA A 730 -14.44 -9.18 10.13
N LEU A 731 -14.68 -9.64 11.37
CA LEU A 731 -16.02 -9.94 11.86
C LEU A 731 -16.89 -8.69 11.94
N VAL A 732 -16.38 -7.61 12.50
CA VAL A 732 -17.09 -6.32 12.60
C VAL A 732 -17.41 -5.78 11.22
N THR A 733 -16.44 -5.79 10.31
CA THR A 733 -16.64 -5.36 8.91
C THR A 733 -17.71 -6.19 8.22
N ALA A 734 -17.70 -7.52 8.38
CA ALA A 734 -18.75 -8.39 7.84
C ALA A 734 -20.13 -8.05 8.42
N LEU A 735 -20.24 -7.81 9.74
CA LEU A 735 -21.50 -7.43 10.39
C LEU A 735 -21.98 -6.04 9.93
N VAL A 736 -21.09 -5.06 9.84
CA VAL A 736 -21.42 -3.71 9.34
C VAL A 736 -21.88 -3.78 7.90
N LEU A 737 -21.20 -4.56 7.07
CA LEU A 737 -21.57 -4.79 5.66
C LEU A 737 -22.97 -5.42 5.55
N GLY A 738 -23.26 -6.42 6.41
CA GLY A 738 -24.58 -7.02 6.51
C GLY A 738 -25.66 -6.04 6.95
N ALA A 739 -25.36 -5.20 7.91
CA ALA A 739 -26.28 -4.17 8.39
C ALA A 739 -26.52 -3.10 7.33
N VAL A 740 -25.49 -2.50 6.77
CA VAL A 740 -25.58 -1.45 5.73
C VAL A 740 -26.29 -1.96 4.48
N GLY A 741 -25.90 -3.12 3.98
CA GLY A 741 -26.54 -3.74 2.81
C GLY A 741 -27.99 -4.19 3.08
N GLY A 742 -28.35 -4.51 4.33
CA GLY A 742 -29.66 -5.01 4.72
C GLY A 742 -30.67 -3.97 5.20
N ILE A 743 -30.24 -2.84 5.76
CA ILE A 743 -31.16 -1.84 6.38
C ILE A 743 -32.17 -1.28 5.38
N TYR A 744 -31.74 -0.82 4.21
CA TYR A 744 -32.63 -0.25 3.21
C TYR A 744 -33.64 -1.28 2.68
N PRO A 745 -33.26 -2.48 2.26
CA PRO A 745 -34.19 -3.55 1.86
C PRO A 745 -35.16 -3.93 2.98
N ALA A 746 -34.69 -4.07 4.21
CA ALA A 746 -35.50 -4.41 5.37
C ALA A 746 -36.53 -3.32 5.69
N TRP A 747 -36.12 -2.06 5.63
CA TRP A 747 -37.00 -0.92 5.83
C TRP A 747 -38.09 -0.87 4.74
N ARG A 748 -37.72 -1.05 3.48
CA ARG A 748 -38.66 -1.11 2.36
C ARG A 748 -39.66 -2.27 2.49
N ALA A 749 -39.17 -3.47 2.82
CA ALA A 749 -40.02 -4.64 3.08
C ALA A 749 -41.04 -4.40 4.19
N SER A 750 -40.62 -3.72 5.29
CA SER A 750 -41.47 -3.43 6.43
C SER A 750 -42.63 -2.46 6.13
N ARG A 751 -42.48 -1.64 5.07
CA ARG A 751 -43.46 -0.61 4.66
C ARG A 751 -44.43 -1.11 3.56
N LEU A 752 -44.28 -2.32 3.05
CA LEU A 752 -45.20 -2.89 2.06
C LEU A 752 -46.62 -2.93 2.60
N ARG A 753 -47.57 -2.42 1.83
CA ARG A 753 -49.02 -2.49 2.15
C ARG A 753 -49.53 -3.84 1.75
N PRO A 754 -50.28 -4.58 2.63
CA PRO A 754 -50.81 -5.88 2.32
C PRO A 754 -51.62 -5.97 1.01
N VAL A 755 -52.45 -4.95 0.79
CA VAL A 755 -53.30 -4.87 -0.42
C VAL A 755 -52.50 -4.75 -1.71
N GLU A 756 -51.44 -3.89 -1.68
CA GLU A 756 -50.54 -3.70 -2.83
C GLU A 756 -49.69 -4.96 -3.08
N ALA A 757 -49.21 -5.59 -1.99
CA ALA A 757 -48.39 -6.81 -2.06
C ALA A 757 -49.13 -8.04 -2.57
N LEU A 758 -50.42 -8.17 -2.28
CA LEU A 758 -51.28 -9.26 -2.75
C LEU A 758 -51.79 -9.02 -4.18
N ARG A 759 -51.80 -7.76 -4.66
CA ARG A 759 -52.24 -7.38 -6.01
C ARG A 759 -51.06 -7.36 -7.01
N TYR A 760 -49.87 -7.64 -6.53
CA TYR A 760 -48.68 -7.73 -7.35
C TYR A 760 -48.71 -9.07 -8.10
N GLU A 761 -49.05 -9.03 -9.42
CA GLU A 761 -48.89 -10.11 -10.40
C GLU A 761 -47.50 -10.14 -10.99
#